data_ead5c8def7e7564bbc627fec8bfb9f40
#
_entry.id   ead5c8def7e7564bbc627fec8bfb9f40
#
_cell.length_a   1.000
_cell.length_b   1.000
_cell.length_c   1.000
_cell.angle_alpha   90.00
_cell.angle_beta   90.00
_cell.angle_gamma   90.00
#
_symmetry.space_group_name_H-M   'P 1'
#
loop_
_entity.id
_entity.type
_entity.pdbx_description
1 polymer ?
#
loop_
_entity_poly.entity_id
_entity_poly.type
_entity_poly.pdbx_seq_one_letter_code
_entity_poly.pdbx_strand_id
1 'polypeptide(L)'
;MDFYRIKERIAKNNTIEVFPDFKVARSNDLMVRGKGFYAIWDDERGLWSTDEYDVQRLLDNDLMDYRDKLLARNPDARVHVKFMSDFSTNAWKNFRTYMSNISDNAKQLDETLTFQNTKVKKRDYVSRRLPYSLEDGPIEAYDKLMSTLFNPEEREKLEWALGAIVAGEAKDIQKFIVLYGEGGTGKSTFLNIVQKLFPGYYTAFEAKALTSTSNTFSTEVFRNNPLVAIQHDGDLSGIKDNTKLNSLISHEEMTMNEKYKPSYMARANAFLIMATNKPVRITDAKSGIIRRLIDVKPSGRTIQVNQYFSLVSRIDFELGAIAQHCLDVYRKLGKNHYATYRPLDMIWQTDIFFNFVETNYYTFVEQGGVSLTQAWRMYKEFCEEALIDFKMPKHKFRDELKNYFEEFHERKYVDGSSVRNYYVGLIQAKFKNFDKPFEIPPPGWLSLDETESIFDELAADQPAQYASAKYETPQKKWSSVKTTLSSLKTNKLHYVKLPLNHIVIDFDIRDDDGNKSPELNLEAATKWPPTYAEFSKSEKGIHLHYIYDGEDPTLLERVYDEGIEVKVFVGDAALRRQLSKCNSNPIAHISTGLPLKKKKMINFESVQSEKGLRELIKRNLRKEIHPGTKPSIDFIYSILEEMHESGKPYDVRDMRPAILAFAVNSTNQAQYCLKLVSKMRFASEEPSVDVATYEDERLAFFDVEVFPNLFLVNWKYEGEENEPIHMINPTAQEIEALFKL
;
A
#
# COMPACT_ATOMS: atom_id res chain seq x y z
N MET A 1 1.16 36.05 -34.51
CA MET A 1 2.29 35.69 -33.62
C MET A 1 3.30 36.82 -33.57
N ASP A 2 4.03 37.00 -32.48
CA ASP A 2 4.87 38.20 -32.24
C ASP A 2 6.37 38.02 -32.57
N PHE A 3 6.83 36.81 -32.90
CA PHE A 3 8.26 36.51 -33.09
C PHE A 3 8.76 36.60 -34.55
N TYR A 4 7.89 36.84 -35.52
CA TYR A 4 8.22 37.02 -36.92
C TYR A 4 7.32 38.06 -37.58
N ARG A 5 7.73 38.50 -38.77
CA ARG A 5 6.93 39.31 -39.67
C ARG A 5 6.95 38.70 -41.06
N ILE A 6 5.84 38.76 -41.76
CA ILE A 6 5.78 38.39 -43.18
C ILE A 6 6.35 39.52 -44.00
N LYS A 7 7.31 39.20 -44.83
CA LYS A 7 7.94 40.16 -45.76
C LYS A 7 7.76 39.72 -47.17
N GLU A 8 7.73 40.74 -48.04
CA GLU A 8 7.72 40.62 -49.48
C GLU A 8 9.04 41.10 -50.07
N ARG A 9 9.44 40.42 -51.14
CA ARG A 9 10.55 40.85 -51.98
C ARG A 9 10.17 40.57 -53.43
N ILE A 10 10.35 41.57 -54.32
CA ILE A 10 10.15 41.40 -55.75
C ILE A 10 11.43 40.77 -56.33
N ALA A 11 11.32 39.58 -56.90
CA ALA A 11 12.41 38.90 -57.57
C ALA A 11 12.62 39.48 -59.00
N LYS A 12 13.77 39.16 -59.59
CA LYS A 12 14.17 39.73 -60.96
C LYS A 12 13.18 39.35 -62.06
N ASN A 13 12.34 38.32 -61.87
CA ASN A 13 11.29 37.85 -62.78
C ASN A 13 9.89 38.39 -62.47
N ASN A 14 9.81 39.49 -61.72
CA ASN A 14 8.57 40.10 -61.21
C ASN A 14 7.71 39.18 -60.33
N THR A 15 8.27 38.11 -59.81
CA THR A 15 7.56 37.25 -58.82
C THR A 15 7.67 37.89 -57.44
N ILE A 16 6.56 38.00 -56.73
CA ILE A 16 6.53 38.40 -55.32
C ILE A 16 6.91 37.20 -54.47
N GLU A 17 8.09 37.24 -53.88
CA GLU A 17 8.49 36.24 -52.88
C GLU A 17 7.97 36.64 -51.52
N VAL A 18 7.21 35.78 -50.88
CA VAL A 18 6.67 35.95 -49.52
C VAL A 18 7.40 34.99 -48.57
N PHE A 19 7.91 35.51 -47.46
CA PHE A 19 8.70 34.72 -46.53
C PHE A 19 8.62 35.27 -45.09
N PRO A 20 8.83 34.45 -44.05
CA PRO A 20 8.91 34.87 -42.65
C PRO A 20 10.29 35.50 -42.36
N ASP A 21 10.31 36.63 -41.66
CA ASP A 21 11.51 37.32 -41.19
C ASP A 21 11.57 37.34 -39.67
N PHE A 22 12.53 36.61 -39.09
CA PHE A 22 12.71 36.38 -37.64
C PHE A 22 13.73 37.38 -37.08
N LYS A 23 13.27 38.50 -36.52
CA LYS A 23 14.15 39.55 -35.96
C LYS A 23 13.77 40.03 -34.57
N VAL A 24 12.74 39.46 -33.97
CA VAL A 24 12.25 39.90 -32.67
C VAL A 24 13.10 39.25 -31.57
N ALA A 25 13.64 40.07 -30.66
CA ALA A 25 14.53 39.57 -29.60
C ALA A 25 13.81 38.89 -28.45
N ARG A 26 12.51 39.13 -28.27
CA ARG A 26 11.67 38.54 -27.23
C ARG A 26 10.31 38.19 -27.81
N SER A 27 9.78 37.04 -27.43
CA SER A 27 8.47 36.59 -27.85
C SER A 27 7.62 36.20 -26.65
N ASN A 28 6.30 36.48 -26.75
CA ASN A 28 5.29 35.94 -25.84
C ASN A 28 4.54 34.74 -26.45
N ASP A 29 4.80 34.41 -27.73
CA ASP A 29 4.18 33.32 -28.46
C ASP A 29 5.11 32.14 -28.64
N LEU A 30 6.43 32.33 -28.47
CA LEU A 30 7.46 31.30 -28.60
C LEU A 30 8.32 31.24 -27.35
N MET A 31 8.46 30.04 -26.77
CA MET A 31 9.36 29.76 -25.67
C MET A 31 10.57 28.97 -26.13
N VAL A 32 11.73 29.33 -25.62
CA VAL A 32 13.02 28.70 -25.89
C VAL A 32 13.68 28.35 -24.57
N ARG A 33 14.23 27.12 -24.48
CA ARG A 33 14.99 26.61 -23.34
C ARG A 33 16.30 25.98 -23.84
N GLY A 34 17.43 26.38 -23.24
CA GLY A 34 18.74 25.85 -23.64
C GLY A 34 19.08 26.11 -25.10
N LYS A 35 18.65 27.23 -25.65
CA LYS A 35 18.78 27.62 -27.09
C LYS A 35 18.06 26.69 -28.06
N GLY A 36 17.17 25.82 -27.56
CA GLY A 36 16.31 24.94 -28.34
C GLY A 36 14.84 25.28 -28.18
N PHE A 37 14.03 24.76 -29.08
CA PHE A 37 12.57 24.90 -28.99
C PHE A 37 12.03 24.30 -27.69
N TYR A 38 11.10 25.01 -27.08
CA TYR A 38 10.37 24.54 -25.91
C TYR A 38 8.86 24.46 -26.14
N ALA A 39 8.22 25.60 -26.55
CA ALA A 39 6.79 25.60 -26.85
C ALA A 39 6.40 26.82 -27.72
N ILE A 40 5.30 26.68 -28.45
CA ILE A 40 4.65 27.75 -29.22
C ILE A 40 3.17 27.84 -28.83
N TRP A 41 2.64 29.04 -28.75
CA TRP A 41 1.22 29.28 -28.52
C TRP A 41 0.41 29.03 -29.81
N ASP A 42 -0.60 28.16 -29.72
CA ASP A 42 -1.56 27.87 -30.78
C ASP A 42 -2.90 28.52 -30.45
N ASP A 43 -3.24 29.59 -31.16
CA ASP A 43 -4.47 30.36 -30.96
C ASP A 43 -5.75 29.51 -31.30
N GLU A 44 -5.65 28.59 -32.27
CA GLU A 44 -6.77 27.76 -32.68
C GLU A 44 -7.14 26.75 -31.59
N ARG A 45 -6.13 26.09 -30.99
CA ARG A 45 -6.33 25.14 -29.91
C ARG A 45 -6.49 25.82 -28.55
N GLY A 46 -6.07 27.06 -28.40
CA GLY A 46 -6.01 27.77 -27.13
C GLY A 46 -5.07 27.11 -26.12
N LEU A 47 -3.97 26.53 -26.59
CA LEU A 47 -2.98 25.80 -25.82
C LEU A 47 -1.57 26.08 -26.32
N TRP A 48 -0.58 25.83 -25.44
CA TRP A 48 0.82 25.79 -25.85
C TRP A 48 1.12 24.42 -26.47
N SER A 49 1.77 24.43 -27.65
CA SER A 49 2.27 23.20 -28.25
C SER A 49 3.76 23.02 -27.96
N THR A 50 4.13 21.79 -27.54
CA THR A 50 5.52 21.39 -27.36
C THR A 50 6.09 20.67 -28.59
N ASP A 51 5.33 20.59 -29.68
CA ASP A 51 5.79 20.04 -30.96
C ASP A 51 6.44 21.14 -31.80
N GLU A 52 7.71 20.95 -32.09
CA GLU A 52 8.48 21.89 -32.93
C GLU A 52 7.88 22.06 -34.32
N TYR A 53 7.27 21.00 -34.86
CA TYR A 53 6.66 21.03 -36.20
C TYR A 53 5.34 21.83 -36.25
N ASP A 54 4.70 22.10 -35.12
CA ASP A 54 3.56 23.01 -35.07
C ASP A 54 3.97 24.46 -35.46
N VAL A 55 5.25 24.81 -35.30
CA VAL A 55 5.76 26.10 -35.84
C VAL A 55 5.61 26.15 -37.37
N GLN A 56 5.91 25.05 -38.07
CA GLN A 56 5.73 24.95 -39.53
C GLN A 56 4.26 25.13 -39.89
N ARG A 57 3.38 24.36 -39.29
CA ARG A 57 1.94 24.36 -39.53
C ARG A 57 1.35 25.76 -39.33
N LEU A 58 1.64 26.39 -38.20
CA LEU A 58 1.06 27.68 -37.85
C LEU A 58 1.58 28.83 -38.75
N LEU A 59 2.90 28.85 -39.05
CA LEU A 59 3.46 29.87 -39.92
C LEU A 59 3.06 29.66 -41.36
N ASP A 60 2.99 28.43 -41.85
CA ASP A 60 2.57 28.14 -43.21
C ASP A 60 1.12 28.54 -43.44
N ASN A 61 0.22 28.32 -42.45
CA ASN A 61 -1.15 28.83 -42.51
C ASN A 61 -1.18 30.37 -42.63
N ASP A 62 -0.41 31.10 -41.79
CA ASP A 62 -0.34 32.56 -41.85
C ASP A 62 0.22 33.04 -43.19
N LEU A 63 1.21 32.33 -43.76
CA LEU A 63 1.78 32.64 -45.07
C LEU A 63 0.79 32.38 -46.22
N MET A 64 -0.01 31.31 -46.13
CA MET A 64 -1.11 31.03 -47.07
C MET A 64 -2.18 32.11 -47.02
N ASP A 65 -2.64 32.49 -45.84
CA ASP A 65 -3.61 33.56 -45.67
C ASP A 65 -3.10 34.89 -46.21
N TYR A 66 -1.80 35.15 -46.00
CA TYR A 66 -1.17 36.36 -46.53
C TYR A 66 -1.11 36.33 -48.06
N ARG A 67 -0.72 35.21 -48.67
CA ARG A 67 -0.73 34.99 -50.11
C ARG A 67 -2.14 35.23 -50.68
N ASP A 68 -3.15 34.68 -50.08
CA ASP A 68 -4.52 34.76 -50.59
C ASP A 68 -5.06 36.21 -50.50
N LYS A 69 -4.70 36.93 -49.45
CA LYS A 69 -4.96 38.39 -49.35
C LYS A 69 -4.25 39.20 -50.42
N LEU A 70 -3.00 38.82 -50.78
CA LEU A 70 -2.25 39.49 -51.91
C LEU A 70 -2.92 39.20 -53.25
N LEU A 71 -3.29 37.97 -53.54
CA LEU A 71 -3.95 37.55 -54.76
C LEU A 71 -5.35 38.17 -54.88
N ALA A 72 -6.08 38.33 -53.75
CA ALA A 72 -7.39 39.04 -53.76
C ALA A 72 -7.25 40.51 -54.14
N ARG A 73 -6.09 41.16 -53.81
CA ARG A 73 -5.79 42.56 -54.17
C ARG A 73 -5.24 42.69 -55.58
N ASN A 74 -4.48 41.70 -56.05
CA ASN A 74 -3.88 41.68 -57.39
C ASN A 74 -3.94 40.25 -57.95
N PRO A 75 -5.04 39.88 -58.65
CA PRO A 75 -5.25 38.51 -59.16
C PRO A 75 -4.17 38.02 -60.13
N ASP A 76 -3.52 38.95 -60.86
CA ASP A 76 -2.51 38.62 -61.86
C ASP A 76 -1.10 38.49 -61.28
N ALA A 77 -0.92 38.72 -59.97
CA ALA A 77 0.40 38.65 -59.34
C ALA A 77 0.93 37.21 -59.31
N ARG A 78 2.18 37.05 -59.70
CA ARG A 78 2.91 35.80 -59.49
C ARG A 78 3.50 35.83 -58.07
N VAL A 79 2.93 34.96 -57.18
CA VAL A 79 3.37 34.88 -55.79
C VAL A 79 4.07 33.54 -55.55
N HIS A 80 5.28 33.61 -55.02
CA HIS A 80 6.02 32.44 -54.54
C HIS A 80 6.18 32.53 -53.02
N VAL A 81 5.60 31.58 -52.28
CA VAL A 81 5.68 31.51 -50.83
C VAL A 81 6.83 30.58 -50.42
N LYS A 82 7.71 31.07 -49.55
CA LYS A 82 8.76 30.23 -48.92
C LYS A 82 8.23 29.65 -47.61
N PHE A 83 7.53 28.52 -47.73
CA PHE A 83 6.95 27.82 -46.59
C PHE A 83 8.01 27.29 -45.63
N MET A 84 7.66 27.20 -44.35
CA MET A 84 8.50 26.58 -43.32
C MET A 84 8.66 25.08 -43.55
N SER A 85 7.64 24.42 -44.07
CA SER A 85 7.64 23.01 -44.45
C SER A 85 8.42 22.69 -45.70
N ASP A 86 8.78 23.72 -46.51
CA ASP A 86 9.61 23.53 -47.69
C ASP A 86 11.11 23.61 -47.35
N PHE A 87 11.74 22.47 -47.14
CA PHE A 87 13.16 22.35 -46.80
C PHE A 87 14.10 22.74 -47.93
N SER A 88 13.62 22.94 -49.16
CA SER A 88 14.41 23.55 -50.26
C SER A 88 14.69 25.01 -50.02
N THR A 89 13.92 25.69 -49.18
CA THR A 89 14.11 27.06 -48.75
C THR A 89 14.96 27.13 -47.47
N ASN A 90 15.49 28.32 -47.15
CA ASN A 90 16.20 28.51 -45.89
C ASN A 90 15.28 28.92 -44.70
N ALA A 91 13.95 28.89 -44.86
CA ALA A 91 13.02 29.38 -43.85
C ALA A 91 13.19 28.67 -42.52
N TRP A 92 13.19 27.32 -42.54
CA TRP A 92 13.40 26.51 -41.34
C TRP A 92 14.79 26.68 -40.72
N LYS A 93 15.84 26.75 -41.54
CA LYS A 93 17.20 27.00 -41.06
C LYS A 93 17.31 28.37 -40.38
N ASN A 94 16.67 29.41 -40.95
CA ASN A 94 16.64 30.76 -40.38
C ASN A 94 15.91 30.77 -39.03
N PHE A 95 14.81 30.03 -38.90
CA PHE A 95 14.11 29.84 -37.62
C PHE A 95 15.02 29.18 -36.57
N ARG A 96 15.72 28.11 -36.91
CA ARG A 96 16.67 27.45 -36.02
C ARG A 96 17.80 28.37 -35.57
N THR A 97 18.34 29.15 -36.48
CA THR A 97 19.36 30.15 -36.17
C THR A 97 18.80 31.27 -35.28
N TYR A 98 17.57 31.70 -35.53
CA TYR A 98 16.87 32.65 -34.68
C TYR A 98 16.71 32.16 -33.27
N MET A 99 16.22 30.93 -33.06
CA MET A 99 16.05 30.31 -31.72
C MET A 99 17.36 30.27 -30.93
N SER A 100 18.49 29.94 -31.59
CA SER A 100 19.81 29.89 -30.94
C SER A 100 20.33 31.26 -30.46
N ASN A 101 19.77 32.34 -30.96
CA ASN A 101 20.19 33.71 -30.66
C ASN A 101 19.27 34.42 -29.66
N ILE A 102 18.10 33.86 -29.33
CA ILE A 102 17.23 34.42 -28.30
C ILE A 102 17.55 33.87 -26.92
N SER A 103 17.33 34.69 -25.89
CA SER A 103 17.52 34.31 -24.51
C SER A 103 16.46 33.30 -24.10
N ASP A 104 16.82 32.38 -23.19
CA ASP A 104 15.87 31.46 -22.56
C ASP A 104 14.75 32.23 -21.90
N ASN A 105 13.52 31.93 -22.26
CA ASN A 105 12.29 32.54 -21.76
C ASN A 105 11.23 31.51 -21.39
N ALA A 106 11.61 30.23 -21.31
CA ALA A 106 10.70 29.15 -21.00
C ALA A 106 10.08 29.32 -19.63
N LYS A 107 8.75 29.26 -19.58
CA LYS A 107 7.96 29.10 -18.37
C LYS A 107 7.61 27.63 -18.21
N GLN A 108 7.41 27.19 -16.97
CA GLN A 108 6.98 25.83 -16.73
C GLN A 108 5.55 25.65 -17.24
N LEU A 109 5.35 24.64 -18.11
CA LEU A 109 4.04 24.28 -18.62
C LEU A 109 3.37 23.27 -17.70
N ASP A 110 2.04 23.26 -17.69
CA ASP A 110 1.22 22.24 -17.07
C ASP A 110 1.52 22.04 -15.57
N GLU A 111 1.60 23.12 -14.81
CA GLU A 111 1.78 23.04 -13.35
C GLU A 111 0.56 22.47 -12.61
N THR A 112 -0.61 22.50 -13.24
CA THR A 112 -1.88 21.97 -12.74
C THR A 112 -2.63 21.26 -13.86
N LEU A 113 -3.58 20.40 -13.47
CA LEU A 113 -4.46 19.73 -14.42
C LEU A 113 -5.41 20.72 -15.09
N THR A 114 -5.66 20.51 -16.36
CA THR A 114 -6.64 21.27 -17.13
C THR A 114 -7.71 20.32 -17.68
N PHE A 115 -8.94 20.47 -17.22
CA PHE A 115 -10.09 19.67 -17.63
C PHE A 115 -10.75 20.20 -18.90
N GLN A 116 -11.58 19.39 -19.55
CA GLN A 116 -12.26 19.78 -20.78
C GLN A 116 -13.07 21.07 -20.62
N ASN A 117 -13.73 21.25 -19.48
CA ASN A 117 -14.54 22.44 -19.16
C ASN A 117 -13.73 23.62 -18.60
N THR A 118 -12.39 23.52 -18.46
CA THR A 118 -11.56 24.60 -17.97
C THR A 118 -11.29 25.64 -19.06
N LYS A 119 -11.57 26.92 -18.78
CA LYS A 119 -11.22 28.03 -19.66
C LYS A 119 -9.75 28.37 -19.50
N VAL A 120 -8.97 28.22 -20.57
CA VAL A 120 -7.52 28.47 -20.61
C VAL A 120 -7.23 29.80 -21.28
N LYS A 121 -6.30 30.56 -20.70
CA LYS A 121 -5.70 31.76 -21.27
C LYS A 121 -4.22 31.51 -21.53
N LYS A 122 -3.62 32.18 -22.48
CA LYS A 122 -2.21 32.06 -22.82
C LYS A 122 -1.25 32.13 -21.63
N ARG A 123 -1.54 33.01 -20.66
CA ARG A 123 -0.76 33.20 -19.44
C ARG A 123 -0.85 32.04 -18.43
N ASP A 124 -1.73 31.07 -18.65
CA ASP A 124 -1.90 29.90 -17.77
C ASP A 124 -0.88 28.81 -18.10
N TYR A 125 -0.14 28.94 -19.19
CA TYR A 125 0.96 28.06 -19.61
C TYR A 125 0.56 26.57 -19.65
N VAL A 126 -0.58 26.28 -20.31
CA VAL A 126 -1.14 24.94 -20.46
C VAL A 126 -0.86 24.39 -21.85
N SER A 127 -0.30 23.18 -21.93
CA SER A 127 -0.05 22.47 -23.20
C SER A 127 -0.98 21.27 -23.43
N ARG A 128 -1.70 20.83 -22.42
CA ARG A 128 -2.52 19.62 -22.44
C ARG A 128 -3.86 19.87 -21.78
N ARG A 129 -4.85 19.09 -22.21
CA ARG A 129 -6.20 19.12 -21.62
C ARG A 129 -6.72 17.70 -21.47
N LEU A 130 -7.28 17.39 -20.31
CA LEU A 130 -7.94 16.13 -20.08
C LEU A 130 -9.19 16.02 -20.96
N PRO A 131 -9.52 14.82 -21.48
CA PRO A 131 -10.65 14.63 -22.41
C PRO A 131 -12.02 14.61 -21.71
N TYR A 132 -12.08 14.90 -20.42
CA TYR A 132 -13.32 14.89 -19.63
C TYR A 132 -13.42 16.13 -18.74
N SER A 133 -14.66 16.47 -18.37
CA SER A 133 -14.98 17.59 -17.47
C SER A 133 -14.85 17.18 -16.01
N LEU A 134 -14.41 18.10 -15.14
CA LEU A 134 -14.49 17.91 -13.70
C LEU A 134 -15.91 18.26 -13.26
N GLU A 135 -16.65 17.27 -12.80
CA GLU A 135 -18.06 17.41 -12.44
C GLU A 135 -18.53 16.27 -11.53
N ASP A 136 -19.57 16.55 -10.74
CA ASP A 136 -20.22 15.53 -9.92
C ASP A 136 -20.96 14.51 -10.78
N GLY A 137 -20.97 13.27 -10.34
CA GLY A 137 -21.66 12.20 -11.05
C GLY A 137 -21.56 10.84 -10.35
N PRO A 138 -22.20 9.81 -10.92
CA PRO A 138 -22.11 8.45 -10.37
C PRO A 138 -20.71 7.85 -10.57
N ILE A 139 -20.23 7.13 -9.57
CA ILE A 139 -18.94 6.42 -9.56
C ILE A 139 -19.13 4.94 -9.20
N GLU A 140 -20.22 4.33 -9.64
CA GLU A 140 -20.59 2.98 -9.23
C GLU A 140 -19.58 1.90 -9.59
N ALA A 141 -18.99 1.98 -10.78
CA ALA A 141 -17.99 1.02 -11.23
C ALA A 141 -16.67 1.21 -10.45
N TYR A 142 -16.26 2.45 -10.27
CA TYR A 142 -15.09 2.80 -9.45
C TYR A 142 -15.29 2.36 -8.00
N ASP A 143 -16.42 2.70 -7.40
CA ASP A 143 -16.74 2.36 -6.01
C ASP A 143 -16.72 0.84 -5.79
N LYS A 144 -17.34 0.08 -6.69
CA LYS A 144 -17.33 -1.39 -6.63
C LYS A 144 -15.92 -1.98 -6.75
N LEU A 145 -15.10 -1.45 -7.64
CA LEU A 145 -13.70 -1.86 -7.78
C LEU A 145 -12.89 -1.53 -6.53
N MET A 146 -12.91 -0.27 -6.10
CA MET A 146 -12.09 0.20 -4.99
C MET A 146 -12.49 -0.42 -3.66
N SER A 147 -13.77 -0.56 -3.35
CA SER A 147 -14.26 -1.20 -2.12
C SER A 147 -13.96 -2.71 -2.06
N THR A 148 -13.80 -3.37 -3.21
CA THR A 148 -13.37 -4.77 -3.24
C THR A 148 -11.85 -4.89 -3.08
N LEU A 149 -11.08 -4.08 -3.81
CA LEU A 149 -9.62 -4.22 -3.88
C LEU A 149 -8.89 -3.61 -2.67
N PHE A 150 -9.50 -2.66 -1.98
CA PHE A 150 -8.89 -1.96 -0.85
C PHE A 150 -9.87 -1.83 0.31
N ASN A 151 -9.36 -1.96 1.52
CA ASN A 151 -10.12 -1.63 2.72
C ASN A 151 -10.32 -0.10 2.82
N PRO A 152 -11.32 0.39 3.57
CA PRO A 152 -11.67 1.81 3.60
C PRO A 152 -10.49 2.75 3.88
N GLU A 153 -9.62 2.42 4.83
CA GLU A 153 -8.44 3.24 5.15
C GLU A 153 -7.42 3.27 4.02
N GLU A 154 -7.18 2.13 3.38
CA GLU A 154 -6.25 2.03 2.26
C GLU A 154 -6.78 2.77 1.03
N ARG A 155 -8.09 2.69 0.81
CA ARG A 155 -8.80 3.44 -0.23
C ARG A 155 -8.71 4.94 0.01
N GLU A 156 -8.92 5.39 1.25
CA GLU A 156 -8.83 6.81 1.64
C GLU A 156 -7.45 7.41 1.31
N LYS A 157 -6.36 6.68 1.58
CA LYS A 157 -4.99 7.10 1.22
C LYS A 157 -4.84 7.35 -0.28
N LEU A 158 -5.40 6.44 -1.10
CA LEU A 158 -5.35 6.53 -2.56
C LEU A 158 -6.18 7.70 -3.07
N GLU A 159 -7.40 7.84 -2.61
CA GLU A 159 -8.32 8.91 -3.00
C GLU A 159 -7.81 10.29 -2.56
N TRP A 160 -7.22 10.38 -1.36
CA TRP A 160 -6.54 11.60 -0.90
C TRP A 160 -5.38 12.00 -1.82
N ALA A 161 -4.54 11.04 -2.21
CA ALA A 161 -3.42 11.31 -3.11
C ALA A 161 -3.87 11.76 -4.50
N LEU A 162 -4.89 11.09 -5.08
CA LEU A 162 -5.49 11.50 -6.35
C LEU A 162 -6.13 12.88 -6.25
N GLY A 163 -6.84 13.14 -5.15
CA GLY A 163 -7.45 14.44 -4.87
C GLY A 163 -6.43 15.57 -4.75
N ALA A 164 -5.27 15.32 -4.16
CA ALA A 164 -4.17 16.29 -4.09
C ALA A 164 -3.61 16.64 -5.49
N ILE A 165 -3.55 15.65 -6.39
CA ILE A 165 -3.15 15.87 -7.79
C ILE A 165 -4.20 16.72 -8.50
N VAL A 166 -5.50 16.38 -8.33
CA VAL A 166 -6.63 17.12 -8.93
C VAL A 166 -6.68 18.56 -8.41
N ALA A 167 -6.40 18.78 -7.13
CA ALA A 167 -6.32 20.11 -6.52
C ALA A 167 -5.12 20.96 -7.03
N GLY A 168 -4.12 20.34 -7.67
CA GLY A 168 -2.87 21.00 -8.06
C GLY A 168 -1.93 21.26 -6.89
N GLU A 169 -2.16 20.62 -5.73
CA GLU A 169 -1.38 20.80 -4.51
C GLU A 169 -0.38 19.67 -4.24
N ALA A 170 -0.36 18.64 -5.10
CA ALA A 170 0.56 17.51 -4.96
C ALA A 170 2.04 17.93 -4.88
N LYS A 171 2.41 19.02 -5.59
CA LYS A 171 3.75 19.62 -5.58
C LYS A 171 4.20 20.17 -4.22
N ASP A 172 3.28 20.36 -3.30
CA ASP A 172 3.55 20.85 -1.94
C ASP A 172 3.57 19.72 -0.91
N ILE A 173 3.30 18.50 -1.34
CA ILE A 173 3.19 17.30 -0.48
C ILE A 173 4.45 16.46 -0.66
N GLN A 174 5.23 16.31 0.43
CA GLN A 174 6.45 15.50 0.43
C GLN A 174 6.14 14.04 0.75
N LYS A 175 5.20 13.43 0.01
CA LYS A 175 4.80 12.03 0.17
C LYS A 175 4.75 11.32 -1.18
N PHE A 176 4.87 10.00 -1.15
CA PHE A 176 4.63 9.14 -2.30
C PHE A 176 3.94 7.84 -1.86
N ILE A 177 3.19 7.22 -2.76
CA ILE A 177 2.44 6.00 -2.50
C ILE A 177 3.25 4.77 -2.92
N VAL A 178 3.26 3.75 -2.08
CA VAL A 178 3.75 2.41 -2.41
C VAL A 178 2.63 1.39 -2.18
N LEU A 179 2.10 0.85 -3.27
CA LEU A 179 1.16 -0.27 -3.26
C LEU A 179 1.96 -1.56 -3.04
N TYR A 180 1.87 -2.13 -1.86
CA TYR A 180 2.63 -3.32 -1.47
C TYR A 180 1.71 -4.52 -1.23
N GLY A 181 2.03 -5.67 -1.83
CA GLY A 181 1.28 -6.91 -1.65
C GLY A 181 1.61 -7.92 -2.74
N GLU A 182 1.03 -9.12 -2.64
CA GLU A 182 1.23 -10.22 -3.57
C GLU A 182 0.75 -9.91 -5.00
N GLY A 183 1.21 -10.72 -5.98
CA GLY A 183 0.74 -10.63 -7.36
C GLY A 183 -0.78 -10.89 -7.47
N GLY A 184 -1.44 -10.23 -8.42
CA GLY A 184 -2.88 -10.45 -8.67
C GLY A 184 -3.84 -9.74 -7.70
N THR A 185 -3.37 -8.96 -6.75
CA THR A 185 -4.20 -8.29 -5.71
C THR A 185 -4.82 -6.96 -6.12
N GLY A 186 -4.75 -6.57 -7.40
CA GLY A 186 -5.38 -5.34 -7.91
C GLY A 186 -4.51 -4.10 -7.97
N LYS A 187 -3.23 -4.17 -7.61
CA LYS A 187 -2.28 -3.03 -7.68
C LYS A 187 -2.21 -2.40 -9.08
N SER A 188 -1.99 -3.25 -10.10
CA SER A 188 -1.95 -2.79 -11.49
C SER A 188 -3.30 -2.25 -11.98
N THR A 189 -4.41 -2.78 -11.47
CA THR A 189 -5.75 -2.25 -11.78
C THR A 189 -5.88 -0.80 -11.33
N PHE A 190 -5.48 -0.50 -10.11
CA PHE A 190 -5.48 0.88 -9.61
C PHE A 190 -4.57 1.79 -10.45
N LEU A 191 -3.34 1.36 -10.75
CA LEU A 191 -2.42 2.15 -11.58
C LEU A 191 -2.97 2.41 -12.99
N ASN A 192 -3.69 1.45 -13.58
CA ASN A 192 -4.38 1.64 -14.85
C ASN A 192 -5.51 2.68 -14.75
N ILE A 193 -6.24 2.73 -13.62
CA ILE A 193 -7.23 3.79 -13.36
C ILE A 193 -6.54 5.15 -13.28
N VAL A 194 -5.40 5.25 -12.60
CA VAL A 194 -4.60 6.49 -12.54
C VAL A 194 -4.17 6.95 -13.94
N GLN A 195 -3.75 6.02 -14.81
CA GLN A 195 -3.40 6.34 -16.20
C GLN A 195 -4.59 6.86 -17.00
N LYS A 196 -5.79 6.27 -16.78
CA LYS A 196 -7.03 6.74 -17.41
C LYS A 196 -7.46 8.12 -16.91
N LEU A 197 -7.25 8.40 -15.62
CA LEU A 197 -7.56 9.70 -15.03
C LEU A 197 -6.64 10.82 -15.53
N PHE A 198 -5.39 10.54 -15.82
CA PHE A 198 -4.40 11.59 -16.13
C PHE A 198 -3.69 11.40 -17.48
N PRO A 199 -4.41 11.14 -18.58
CA PRO A 199 -3.80 10.98 -19.90
C PRO A 199 -3.02 12.23 -20.29
N GLY A 200 -1.78 12.04 -20.74
CA GLY A 200 -0.86 13.12 -21.09
C GLY A 200 -0.17 13.77 -19.86
N TYR A 201 -0.65 13.63 -18.65
CA TYR A 201 -0.06 14.18 -17.43
C TYR A 201 0.71 13.15 -16.59
N TYR A 202 0.70 11.89 -16.98
CA TYR A 202 1.49 10.85 -16.31
C TYR A 202 2.74 10.46 -17.09
N THR A 203 3.72 9.92 -16.38
CA THR A 203 4.91 9.27 -16.95
C THR A 203 5.19 7.95 -16.21
N ALA A 204 5.90 7.04 -16.88
CA ALA A 204 6.48 5.88 -16.21
C ALA A 204 7.89 6.21 -15.72
N PHE A 205 8.25 5.71 -14.54
CA PHE A 205 9.60 5.86 -13.99
C PHE A 205 10.12 4.53 -13.44
N GLU A 206 11.43 4.47 -13.23
CA GLU A 206 12.09 3.35 -12.57
C GLU A 206 12.79 3.83 -11.30
N ALA A 207 12.27 3.44 -10.14
CA ALA A 207 12.84 3.79 -8.84
C ALA A 207 14.31 3.34 -8.71
N LYS A 208 14.64 2.15 -9.23
CA LYS A 208 16.02 1.63 -9.25
C LYS A 208 16.97 2.51 -10.07
N ALA A 209 16.50 3.10 -11.16
CA ALA A 209 17.29 4.05 -11.96
C ALA A 209 17.57 5.35 -11.21
N LEU A 210 16.59 5.82 -10.42
CA LEU A 210 16.73 7.02 -9.57
C LEU A 210 17.66 6.80 -8.37
N THR A 211 17.79 5.58 -7.88
CA THR A 211 18.67 5.22 -6.76
C THR A 211 20.06 4.73 -7.20
N SER A 212 20.33 4.74 -8.51
CA SER A 212 21.63 4.37 -9.09
C SER A 212 22.50 5.59 -9.35
N THR A 213 23.75 5.55 -8.90
CA THR A 213 24.74 6.60 -9.17
C THR A 213 25.23 6.62 -10.61
N SER A 214 25.09 5.52 -11.36
CA SER A 214 25.58 5.37 -12.73
C SER A 214 24.62 5.86 -13.80
N ASN A 215 23.31 6.05 -13.49
CA ASN A 215 22.34 6.48 -14.49
C ASN A 215 22.16 8.01 -14.47
N THR A 216 22.82 8.68 -15.42
CA THR A 216 22.78 10.16 -15.57
C THR A 216 21.46 10.65 -16.16
N PHE A 217 20.75 9.81 -16.94
CA PHE A 217 19.52 10.20 -17.66
C PHE A 217 18.22 9.75 -16.94
N SER A 218 18.31 9.32 -15.69
CA SER A 218 17.15 8.87 -14.93
C SER A 218 16.06 9.94 -14.73
N THR A 219 16.41 11.22 -14.91
CA THR A 219 15.50 12.37 -14.79
C THR A 219 14.81 12.77 -16.11
N GLU A 220 15.21 12.20 -17.25
CA GLU A 220 14.66 12.56 -18.57
C GLU A 220 13.15 12.38 -18.68
N VAL A 221 12.60 11.37 -17.99
CA VAL A 221 11.15 11.07 -17.98
C VAL A 221 10.30 12.22 -17.40
N PHE A 222 10.91 13.11 -16.62
CA PHE A 222 10.24 14.27 -16.02
C PHE A 222 10.32 15.55 -16.85
N ARG A 223 10.97 15.53 -18.03
CA ARG A 223 11.22 16.70 -18.89
C ARG A 223 9.96 17.47 -19.28
N ASN A 224 8.84 16.76 -19.47
CA ASN A 224 7.56 17.34 -19.89
C ASN A 224 6.66 17.72 -18.70
N ASN A 225 7.23 17.87 -17.51
CA ASN A 225 6.50 18.18 -16.28
C ASN A 225 5.25 17.30 -16.08
N PRO A 226 5.40 15.96 -15.99
CA PRO A 226 4.28 15.11 -15.60
C PRO A 226 3.84 15.46 -14.18
N LEU A 227 2.54 15.39 -13.89
CA LEU A 227 1.99 15.59 -12.56
C LEU A 227 1.87 14.29 -11.78
N VAL A 228 1.96 13.14 -12.47
CA VAL A 228 1.96 11.80 -11.90
C VAL A 228 3.09 10.97 -12.49
N ALA A 229 3.81 10.26 -11.65
CA ALA A 229 4.81 9.30 -12.10
C ALA A 229 4.47 7.91 -11.53
N ILE A 230 4.41 6.91 -12.40
CA ILE A 230 3.88 5.58 -12.10
C ILE A 230 4.95 4.52 -12.34
N GLN A 231 5.03 3.54 -11.43
CA GLN A 231 5.81 2.32 -11.66
C GLN A 231 4.96 1.09 -11.32
N HIS A 232 4.73 0.20 -12.30
CA HIS A 232 3.89 -0.99 -12.12
C HIS A 232 4.54 -2.11 -11.31
N ASP A 233 5.85 -2.27 -11.42
CA ASP A 233 6.60 -3.27 -10.64
C ASP A 233 7.95 -2.67 -10.25
N GLY A 234 8.00 -2.16 -9.04
CA GLY A 234 9.17 -1.50 -8.49
C GLY A 234 9.90 -2.39 -7.49
N ASP A 235 11.20 -2.20 -7.38
CA ASP A 235 12.03 -2.84 -6.36
C ASP A 235 12.87 -1.78 -5.63
N LEU A 236 12.49 -1.47 -4.41
CA LEU A 236 13.23 -0.61 -3.49
C LEU A 236 13.87 -1.40 -2.33
N SER A 237 14.00 -2.72 -2.46
CA SER A 237 14.59 -3.60 -1.43
C SER A 237 16.11 -3.42 -1.27
N GLY A 238 16.79 -2.81 -2.24
CA GLY A 238 18.24 -2.68 -2.27
C GLY A 238 18.77 -1.26 -2.50
N ILE A 239 18.10 -0.23 -1.97
CA ILE A 239 18.51 1.17 -2.16
C ILE A 239 19.85 1.44 -1.47
N LYS A 240 20.83 1.91 -2.26
CA LYS A 240 22.13 2.37 -1.76
C LYS A 240 22.21 3.89 -1.61
N ASP A 241 21.58 4.63 -2.53
CA ASP A 241 21.50 6.09 -2.53
C ASP A 241 20.08 6.51 -2.91
N ASN A 242 19.43 7.24 -2.03
CA ASN A 242 18.05 7.73 -2.21
C ASN A 242 17.97 9.25 -2.43
N THR A 243 19.11 9.92 -2.62
CA THR A 243 19.19 11.38 -2.72
C THR A 243 18.29 11.92 -3.84
N LYS A 244 18.43 11.40 -5.07
CA LYS A 244 17.59 11.84 -6.20
C LYS A 244 16.11 11.56 -5.99
N LEU A 245 15.76 10.40 -5.43
CA LEU A 245 14.38 10.04 -5.12
C LEU A 245 13.79 10.97 -4.05
N ASN A 246 14.56 11.28 -3.02
CA ASN A 246 14.14 12.23 -1.99
C ASN A 246 13.94 13.65 -2.55
N SER A 247 14.84 14.13 -3.41
CA SER A 247 14.71 15.45 -4.05
C SER A 247 13.49 15.51 -4.97
N LEU A 248 13.18 14.44 -5.71
CA LEU A 248 11.95 14.33 -6.51
C LEU A 248 10.69 14.41 -5.64
N ILE A 249 10.62 13.61 -4.58
CA ILE A 249 9.45 13.59 -3.68
C ILE A 249 9.31 14.92 -2.93
N SER A 250 10.43 15.61 -2.65
CA SER A 250 10.42 16.92 -2.00
C SER A 250 10.19 18.07 -2.98
N HIS A 251 10.06 17.78 -4.27
CA HIS A 251 9.89 18.76 -5.34
C HIS A 251 10.97 19.86 -5.34
N GLU A 252 12.23 19.46 -5.06
CA GLU A 252 13.39 20.34 -5.10
C GLU A 252 13.83 20.60 -6.54
N GLU A 253 14.51 21.72 -6.77
CA GLU A 253 15.18 21.96 -8.04
C GLU A 253 16.33 20.96 -8.23
N MET A 254 16.36 20.33 -9.39
CA MET A 254 17.36 19.33 -9.72
C MET A 254 17.82 19.44 -11.16
N THR A 255 19.01 18.92 -11.43
CA THR A 255 19.55 18.89 -12.80
C THR A 255 18.77 17.87 -13.64
N MET A 256 18.15 18.35 -14.70
CA MET A 256 17.52 17.54 -15.74
C MET A 256 18.52 17.28 -16.86
N ASN A 257 18.75 16.00 -17.16
CA ASN A 257 19.65 15.57 -18.22
C ASN A 257 18.83 14.92 -19.33
N GLU A 258 18.89 15.48 -20.53
CA GLU A 258 18.28 14.92 -21.74
C GLU A 258 19.40 14.49 -22.70
N LYS A 259 19.18 13.38 -23.42
CA LYS A 259 20.14 12.93 -24.44
C LYS A 259 20.30 14.00 -25.51
N TYR A 260 21.55 14.33 -25.83
CA TYR A 260 21.93 15.28 -26.89
C TYR A 260 21.49 16.74 -26.65
N LYS A 261 21.10 17.10 -25.41
CA LYS A 261 20.76 18.46 -25.03
C LYS A 261 21.60 18.94 -23.84
N PRO A 262 21.83 20.24 -23.69
CA PRO A 262 22.42 20.80 -22.47
C PRO A 262 21.55 20.48 -21.25
N SER A 263 22.19 20.16 -20.12
CA SER A 263 21.49 20.03 -18.86
C SER A 263 20.92 21.36 -18.40
N TYR A 264 19.79 21.33 -17.71
CA TYR A 264 19.14 22.50 -17.14
C TYR A 264 18.57 22.19 -15.75
N MET A 265 18.34 23.26 -14.96
CA MET A 265 17.70 23.13 -13.66
C MET A 265 16.19 23.23 -13.81
N ALA A 266 15.46 22.30 -13.23
CA ALA A 266 14.00 22.34 -13.16
C ALA A 266 13.48 21.61 -11.94
N ARG A 267 12.25 21.95 -11.54
CA ARG A 267 11.50 21.27 -10.51
C ARG A 267 10.58 20.23 -11.17
N ALA A 268 10.58 19.01 -10.66
CA ALA A 268 9.60 18.01 -11.05
C ALA A 268 8.40 18.05 -10.08
N ASN A 269 7.19 18.23 -10.62
CA ASN A 269 5.96 18.36 -9.82
C ASN A 269 5.18 17.05 -9.72
N ALA A 270 5.76 15.93 -10.19
CA ALA A 270 5.11 14.64 -10.24
C ALA A 270 4.89 14.04 -8.85
N PHE A 271 3.66 13.63 -8.55
CA PHE A 271 3.37 12.75 -7.43
C PHE A 271 3.71 11.31 -7.82
N LEU A 272 4.51 10.62 -7.01
CA LEU A 272 5.00 9.28 -7.32
C LEU A 272 4.07 8.22 -6.74
N ILE A 273 3.69 7.24 -7.58
CA ILE A 273 2.88 6.07 -7.19
C ILE A 273 3.56 4.82 -7.73
N MET A 274 3.90 3.89 -6.87
CA MET A 274 4.63 2.69 -7.22
C MET A 274 3.93 1.44 -6.69
N ALA A 275 3.89 0.38 -7.49
CA ALA A 275 3.52 -0.95 -7.01
C ALA A 275 4.76 -1.83 -6.83
N THR A 276 4.74 -2.70 -5.83
CA THR A 276 5.82 -3.65 -5.57
C THR A 276 5.27 -4.92 -4.91
N ASN A 277 5.95 -6.04 -5.12
CA ASN A 277 5.71 -7.29 -4.41
C ASN A 277 6.72 -7.49 -3.25
N LYS A 278 7.67 -6.58 -3.08
CA LYS A 278 8.70 -6.63 -2.04
C LYS A 278 8.59 -5.42 -1.12
N PRO A 279 8.82 -5.58 0.19
CA PRO A 279 8.85 -4.44 1.09
C PRO A 279 10.01 -3.50 0.71
N VAL A 280 9.77 -2.20 0.86
CA VAL A 280 10.85 -1.20 0.72
C VAL A 280 11.82 -1.40 1.88
N ARG A 281 13.09 -1.68 1.59
CA ARG A 281 14.09 -1.89 2.64
C ARG A 281 14.43 -0.56 3.30
N ILE A 282 14.04 -0.46 4.55
CA ILE A 282 14.29 0.70 5.41
C ILE A 282 15.43 0.32 6.34
N THR A 283 16.66 0.63 5.94
CA THR A 283 17.87 0.24 6.69
C THR A 283 18.28 1.24 7.77
N ASP A 284 17.61 2.39 7.85
CA ASP A 284 17.95 3.46 8.78
C ASP A 284 16.69 4.28 9.11
N ALA A 285 16.34 4.36 10.40
CA ALA A 285 15.24 5.18 10.91
C ALA A 285 15.41 6.68 10.57
N LYS A 286 16.60 7.12 10.19
CA LYS A 286 16.91 8.47 9.68
C LYS A 286 16.68 8.61 8.18
N SER A 287 16.39 7.53 7.46
CA SER A 287 16.22 7.60 6.02
C SER A 287 15.06 8.53 5.71
N GLY A 288 15.33 9.55 4.90
CA GLY A 288 14.32 10.52 4.49
C GLY A 288 13.14 9.90 3.75
N ILE A 289 13.25 8.63 3.31
CA ILE A 289 12.20 7.86 2.64
C ILE A 289 11.05 7.53 3.60
N ILE A 290 11.34 7.10 4.85
CA ILE A 290 10.30 6.68 5.82
C ILE A 290 9.24 7.76 6.01
N ARG A 291 9.68 8.99 6.26
CA ARG A 291 8.75 10.10 6.51
C ARG A 291 7.94 10.49 5.26
N ARG A 292 8.38 10.05 4.08
CA ARG A 292 7.75 10.39 2.79
C ARG A 292 6.88 9.27 2.23
N LEU A 293 7.02 8.05 2.72
CA LEU A 293 6.32 6.88 2.20
C LEU A 293 4.96 6.74 2.88
N ILE A 294 3.94 6.52 2.05
CA ILE A 294 2.62 6.03 2.47
C ILE A 294 2.46 4.65 1.81
N ASP A 295 2.43 3.61 2.64
CA ASP A 295 2.14 2.26 2.16
C ASP A 295 0.65 2.03 2.06
N VAL A 296 0.27 1.29 1.03
CA VAL A 296 -1.11 0.90 0.76
C VAL A 296 -1.13 -0.60 0.48
N LYS A 297 -1.96 -1.32 1.22
CA LYS A 297 -2.10 -2.76 1.08
C LYS A 297 -3.44 -3.10 0.41
N PRO A 298 -3.43 -3.86 -0.69
CA PRO A 298 -4.65 -4.44 -1.23
C PRO A 298 -5.33 -5.36 -0.21
N SER A 299 -6.65 -5.45 -0.28
CA SER A 299 -7.47 -6.27 0.63
C SER A 299 -7.27 -7.80 0.47
N GLY A 300 -6.60 -8.24 -0.60
CA GLY A 300 -6.52 -9.65 -1.01
C GLY A 300 -7.80 -10.19 -1.66
N ARG A 301 -8.89 -9.42 -1.67
CA ARG A 301 -10.13 -9.82 -2.35
C ARG A 301 -10.01 -9.61 -3.85
N THR A 302 -10.59 -10.52 -4.62
CA THR A 302 -10.56 -10.49 -6.08
C THR A 302 -11.96 -10.29 -6.66
N ILE A 303 -12.03 -9.77 -7.87
CA ILE A 303 -13.25 -9.59 -8.63
C ILE A 303 -13.32 -10.68 -9.69
N GLN A 304 -14.49 -11.27 -9.91
CA GLN A 304 -14.68 -12.27 -10.97
C GLN A 304 -14.35 -11.65 -12.34
N VAL A 305 -13.67 -12.42 -13.18
CA VAL A 305 -13.13 -11.95 -14.48
C VAL A 305 -14.19 -11.32 -15.38
N ASN A 306 -15.41 -11.91 -15.45
CA ASN A 306 -16.52 -11.38 -16.22
C ASN A 306 -17.00 -10.00 -15.74
N GLN A 307 -17.04 -9.77 -14.42
CA GLN A 307 -17.38 -8.50 -13.82
C GLN A 307 -16.26 -7.46 -13.96
N TYR A 308 -15.02 -7.90 -13.84
CA TYR A 308 -13.83 -7.03 -13.91
C TYR A 308 -13.79 -6.23 -15.22
N PHE A 309 -13.88 -6.89 -16.36
CA PHE A 309 -13.85 -6.20 -17.67
C PHE A 309 -15.00 -5.22 -17.85
N SER A 310 -16.20 -5.58 -17.40
CA SER A 310 -17.37 -4.69 -17.44
C SER A 310 -17.15 -3.44 -16.58
N LEU A 311 -16.65 -3.60 -15.36
CA LEU A 311 -16.38 -2.46 -14.45
C LEU A 311 -15.30 -1.55 -15.02
N VAL A 312 -14.18 -2.11 -15.49
CA VAL A 312 -13.06 -1.33 -16.05
C VAL A 312 -13.48 -0.53 -17.29
N SER A 313 -14.38 -1.07 -18.12
CA SER A 313 -14.92 -0.33 -19.28
C SER A 313 -15.86 0.80 -18.86
N ARG A 314 -16.63 0.62 -17.80
CA ARG A 314 -17.53 1.67 -17.26
C ARG A 314 -16.77 2.84 -16.66
N ILE A 315 -15.57 2.61 -16.08
CA ILE A 315 -14.73 3.68 -15.51
C ILE A 315 -14.45 4.79 -16.54
N ASP A 316 -14.33 4.47 -17.82
CA ASP A 316 -14.09 5.48 -18.86
C ASP A 316 -15.20 6.55 -18.94
N PHE A 317 -16.40 6.24 -18.47
CA PHE A 317 -17.53 7.17 -18.39
C PHE A 317 -17.66 7.86 -17.03
N GLU A 318 -16.92 7.44 -16.02
CA GLU A 318 -16.97 7.96 -14.65
C GLU A 318 -15.77 8.90 -14.31
N LEU A 319 -14.81 9.10 -15.23
CA LEU A 319 -13.53 9.76 -14.96
C LEU A 319 -13.67 11.14 -14.30
N GLY A 320 -14.59 11.97 -14.78
CA GLY A 320 -14.82 13.30 -14.22
C GLY A 320 -15.38 13.26 -12.80
N ALA A 321 -16.33 12.37 -12.55
CA ALA A 321 -16.94 12.15 -11.25
C ALA A 321 -15.93 11.52 -10.26
N ILE A 322 -15.08 10.59 -10.72
CA ILE A 322 -14.00 10.03 -9.90
C ILE A 322 -13.02 11.11 -9.48
N ALA A 323 -12.61 11.96 -10.41
CA ALA A 323 -11.70 13.08 -10.11
C ALA A 323 -12.32 14.06 -9.10
N GLN A 324 -13.63 14.38 -9.26
CA GLN A 324 -14.35 15.23 -8.31
C GLN A 324 -14.48 14.57 -6.94
N HIS A 325 -14.86 13.30 -6.88
CA HIS A 325 -14.92 12.55 -5.63
C HIS A 325 -13.57 12.56 -4.88
N CYS A 326 -12.47 12.27 -5.56
CA CYS A 326 -11.13 12.30 -4.95
C CYS A 326 -10.77 13.71 -4.46
N LEU A 327 -11.13 14.75 -5.22
CA LEU A 327 -10.94 16.14 -4.82
C LEU A 327 -11.69 16.46 -3.52
N ASP A 328 -12.92 15.97 -3.39
CA ASP A 328 -13.75 16.20 -2.21
C ASP A 328 -13.20 15.46 -0.98
N VAL A 329 -12.73 14.21 -1.15
CA VAL A 329 -12.00 13.47 -0.11
C VAL A 329 -10.77 14.26 0.35
N TYR A 330 -9.95 14.75 -0.59
CA TYR A 330 -8.77 15.55 -0.27
C TYR A 330 -9.12 16.85 0.47
N ARG A 331 -10.15 17.58 0.03
CA ARG A 331 -10.59 18.82 0.67
C ARG A 331 -11.14 18.59 2.08
N LYS A 332 -11.85 17.47 2.28
CA LYS A 332 -12.35 17.06 3.59
C LYS A 332 -11.23 16.75 4.57
N LEU A 333 -10.23 15.99 4.15
CA LEU A 333 -9.13 15.55 5.00
C LEU A 333 -8.05 16.63 5.19
N GLY A 334 -7.83 17.42 4.16
CA GLY A 334 -6.82 18.48 4.13
C GLY A 334 -5.42 18.02 3.72
N LYS A 335 -4.61 18.99 3.32
CA LYS A 335 -3.25 18.80 2.81
C LYS A 335 -2.31 18.07 3.76
N ASN A 336 -2.41 18.34 5.05
CA ASN A 336 -1.50 17.84 6.07
C ASN A 336 -1.97 16.54 6.72
N HIS A 337 -3.06 15.95 6.22
CA HIS A 337 -3.66 14.77 6.85
C HIS A 337 -2.66 13.64 7.09
N TYR A 338 -1.85 13.27 6.08
CA TYR A 338 -0.80 12.26 6.19
C TYR A 338 0.60 12.83 6.45
N ALA A 339 0.74 14.07 6.94
CA ALA A 339 2.06 14.67 7.17
C ALA A 339 2.92 13.84 8.15
N THR A 340 2.31 13.34 9.21
CA THR A 340 2.96 12.54 10.27
C THR A 340 2.89 11.02 10.01
N TYR A 341 2.25 10.58 8.91
CA TYR A 341 2.08 9.16 8.59
C TYR A 341 3.42 8.44 8.51
N ARG A 342 3.47 7.23 9.08
CA ARG A 342 4.61 6.31 9.05
C ARG A 342 4.16 4.91 8.62
N PRO A 343 4.87 4.26 7.70
CA PRO A 343 4.55 2.90 7.23
C PRO A 343 5.06 1.86 8.24
N LEU A 344 4.42 1.73 9.41
CA LEU A 344 4.94 0.91 10.51
C LEU A 344 5.10 -0.56 10.13
N ASP A 345 4.17 -1.13 9.39
CA ASP A 345 4.25 -2.53 8.96
C ASP A 345 5.48 -2.79 8.10
N MET A 346 5.78 -1.85 7.21
CA MET A 346 6.95 -1.95 6.34
C MET A 346 8.25 -1.74 7.12
N ILE A 347 8.26 -0.81 8.09
CA ILE A 347 9.39 -0.61 9.03
C ILE A 347 9.60 -1.88 9.84
N TRP A 348 8.54 -2.46 10.35
CA TRP A 348 8.57 -3.68 11.15
C TRP A 348 9.16 -4.87 10.39
N GLN A 349 8.86 -5.00 9.09
CA GLN A 349 9.40 -6.06 8.25
C GLN A 349 10.88 -5.87 7.89
N THR A 350 11.42 -4.67 7.96
CA THR A 350 12.73 -4.34 7.37
C THR A 350 13.75 -3.74 8.34
N ASP A 351 13.34 -3.20 9.49
CA ASP A 351 14.23 -2.55 10.46
C ASP A 351 14.37 -3.37 11.74
N ILE A 352 15.48 -4.08 11.84
CA ILE A 352 15.83 -4.92 12.99
C ILE A 352 15.93 -4.10 14.28
N PHE A 353 16.43 -2.86 14.20
CA PHE A 353 16.60 -2.02 15.37
C PHE A 353 15.27 -1.48 15.89
N PHE A 354 14.40 -1.07 14.97
CA PHE A 354 13.01 -0.71 15.30
C PHE A 354 12.30 -1.87 16.01
N ASN A 355 12.43 -3.08 15.47
CA ASN A 355 11.82 -4.28 16.06
C ASN A 355 12.37 -4.58 17.48
N PHE A 356 13.66 -4.37 17.70
CA PHE A 356 14.23 -4.47 19.04
C PHE A 356 13.58 -3.47 20.01
N VAL A 357 13.45 -2.21 19.62
CA VAL A 357 12.88 -1.18 20.50
C VAL A 357 11.38 -1.42 20.70
N GLU A 358 10.67 -1.83 19.66
CA GLU A 358 9.25 -2.17 19.71
C GLU A 358 8.99 -3.38 20.61
N THR A 359 9.77 -4.44 20.48
CA THR A 359 9.68 -5.63 21.36
C THR A 359 9.85 -5.28 22.84
N ASN A 360 10.64 -4.27 23.13
CA ASN A 360 10.90 -3.80 24.50
C ASN A 360 10.14 -2.53 24.87
N TYR A 361 9.14 -2.14 24.07
CA TYR A 361 8.38 -0.89 24.18
C TYR A 361 7.83 -0.66 25.60
N TYR A 362 7.09 -1.61 26.14
CA TYR A 362 6.49 -1.51 27.47
C TYR A 362 7.55 -1.37 28.56
N THR A 363 8.64 -2.14 28.49
CA THR A 363 9.75 -2.05 29.45
C THR A 363 10.38 -0.65 29.45
N PHE A 364 10.57 -0.05 28.27
CA PHE A 364 11.12 1.29 28.15
C PHE A 364 10.16 2.39 28.63
N VAL A 365 8.85 2.19 28.44
CA VAL A 365 7.81 3.13 28.92
C VAL A 365 7.67 3.04 30.44
N GLU A 366 7.52 1.83 31.01
CA GLU A 366 7.31 1.62 32.43
C GLU A 366 8.50 2.08 33.28
N GLN A 367 9.73 1.81 32.84
CA GLN A 367 10.93 2.24 33.54
C GLN A 367 11.24 3.73 33.39
N GLY A 368 10.54 4.45 32.51
CA GLY A 368 10.77 5.87 32.21
C GLY A 368 12.15 6.21 31.65
N GLY A 369 13.03 5.21 31.55
CA GLY A 369 14.37 5.35 30.99
C GLY A 369 15.19 4.08 31.07
N VAL A 370 16.34 4.05 30.38
CA VAL A 370 17.21 2.87 30.31
C VAL A 370 18.67 3.26 30.22
N SER A 371 19.57 2.50 30.88
CA SER A 371 21.02 2.67 30.71
C SER A 371 21.50 1.96 29.43
N LEU A 372 22.57 2.47 28.82
CA LEU A 372 23.22 1.82 27.68
C LEU A 372 23.61 0.36 27.98
N THR A 373 24.02 0.07 29.19
CA THR A 373 24.44 -1.29 29.59
C THR A 373 23.24 -2.23 29.61
N GLN A 374 22.11 -1.80 30.15
CA GLN A 374 20.88 -2.56 30.18
C GLN A 374 20.32 -2.75 28.77
N ALA A 375 20.14 -1.67 28.00
CA ALA A 375 19.64 -1.71 26.63
C ALA A 375 20.53 -2.58 25.72
N TRP A 376 21.85 -2.52 25.89
CA TRP A 376 22.78 -3.36 25.14
C TRP A 376 22.66 -4.86 25.49
N ARG A 377 22.40 -5.18 26.74
CA ARG A 377 22.11 -6.58 27.15
C ARG A 377 20.83 -7.06 26.50
N MET A 378 19.74 -6.29 26.60
CA MET A 378 18.46 -6.59 25.98
C MET A 378 18.60 -6.76 24.45
N TYR A 379 19.37 -5.89 23.80
CA TYR A 379 19.63 -6.01 22.35
C TYR A 379 20.37 -7.29 21.99
N LYS A 380 21.35 -7.72 22.79
CA LYS A 380 22.03 -9.00 22.55
C LYS A 380 21.09 -10.19 22.72
N GLU A 381 20.27 -10.17 23.77
CA GLU A 381 19.26 -11.18 24.02
C GLU A 381 18.27 -11.23 22.86
N PHE A 382 17.77 -10.08 22.40
CA PHE A 382 16.93 -9.97 21.21
C PHE A 382 17.60 -10.52 19.96
N CYS A 383 18.86 -10.14 19.67
CA CYS A 383 19.58 -10.67 18.51
C CYS A 383 19.82 -12.17 18.59
N GLU A 384 20.02 -12.72 19.80
CA GLU A 384 20.16 -14.15 20.02
C GLU A 384 18.83 -14.87 19.85
N GLU A 385 17.72 -14.28 20.31
CA GLU A 385 16.38 -14.80 20.11
C GLU A 385 15.90 -14.74 18.67
N ALA A 386 16.23 -13.66 17.96
CA ALA A 386 15.89 -13.45 16.56
C ALA A 386 16.90 -14.07 15.58
N LEU A 387 17.94 -14.78 16.09
CA LEU A 387 19.03 -15.41 15.31
C LEU A 387 19.70 -14.44 14.31
N ILE A 388 19.96 -13.22 14.75
CA ILE A 388 20.64 -12.21 13.94
C ILE A 388 22.16 -12.48 14.03
N ASP A 389 22.75 -12.94 12.93
CA ASP A 389 24.18 -13.29 12.87
C ASP A 389 25.09 -12.06 13.01
N PHE A 390 24.68 -10.91 12.48
CA PHE A 390 25.48 -9.70 12.49
C PHE A 390 24.93 -8.67 13.47
N LYS A 391 25.49 -8.66 14.69
CA LYS A 391 25.12 -7.68 15.73
C LYS A 391 25.73 -6.32 15.42
N MET A 392 24.92 -5.26 15.56
CA MET A 392 25.42 -3.88 15.42
C MET A 392 26.53 -3.61 16.44
N PRO A 393 27.65 -2.93 16.09
CA PRO A 393 28.67 -2.55 17.05
C PRO A 393 28.12 -1.62 18.15
N LYS A 394 28.55 -1.79 19.39
CA LYS A 394 28.03 -1.08 20.57
C LYS A 394 28.04 0.45 20.44
N HIS A 395 29.05 1.03 19.76
CA HIS A 395 29.08 2.47 19.53
C HIS A 395 27.96 2.95 18.58
N LYS A 396 27.68 2.19 17.50
CA LYS A 396 26.55 2.48 16.60
C LYS A 396 25.22 2.26 17.31
N PHE A 397 25.08 1.19 18.09
CA PHE A 397 23.91 0.93 18.92
C PHE A 397 23.61 2.11 19.86
N ARG A 398 24.63 2.64 20.54
CA ARG A 398 24.51 3.81 21.42
C ARG A 398 23.92 5.02 20.69
N ASP A 399 24.42 5.28 19.48
CA ASP A 399 24.02 6.45 18.72
C ASP A 399 22.65 6.25 18.05
N GLU A 400 22.32 5.02 17.64
CA GLU A 400 21.02 4.67 17.11
C GLU A 400 19.92 4.73 18.17
N LEU A 401 20.19 4.26 19.38
CA LEU A 401 19.25 4.30 20.49
C LEU A 401 18.80 5.73 20.87
N LYS A 402 19.68 6.73 20.70
CA LYS A 402 19.33 8.15 20.90
C LYS A 402 18.15 8.61 20.04
N ASN A 403 17.94 8.01 18.89
CA ASN A 403 16.85 8.38 17.99
C ASN A 403 15.48 7.98 18.52
N TYR A 404 15.41 7.10 19.50
CA TYR A 404 14.16 6.56 20.07
C TYR A 404 13.80 7.15 21.42
N PHE A 405 14.68 7.99 22.01
CA PHE A 405 14.45 8.63 23.29
C PHE A 405 14.54 10.15 23.18
N GLU A 406 13.77 10.84 24.02
CA GLU A 406 13.70 12.30 24.03
C GLU A 406 15.01 12.93 24.52
N GLU A 407 15.59 12.34 25.57
CA GLU A 407 16.81 12.85 26.20
C GLU A 407 17.87 11.77 26.34
N PHE A 408 19.12 12.20 26.17
CA PHE A 408 20.31 11.39 26.46
C PHE A 408 21.24 12.11 27.43
N HIS A 409 21.57 11.43 28.53
CA HIS A 409 22.49 11.94 29.55
C HIS A 409 23.77 11.09 29.58
N GLU A 410 24.92 11.72 29.48
CA GLU A 410 26.21 11.01 29.67
C GLU A 410 26.34 10.47 31.10
N ARG A 411 25.76 11.17 32.08
CA ARG A 411 25.61 10.73 33.47
C ARG A 411 24.27 11.22 34.02
N LYS A 412 23.57 10.33 34.71
CA LYS A 412 22.32 10.64 35.44
C LYS A 412 22.30 9.92 36.77
N TYR A 413 21.79 10.58 37.82
CA TYR A 413 21.53 9.93 39.10
C TYR A 413 20.15 9.25 39.02
N VAL A 414 20.15 7.93 39.21
CA VAL A 414 18.94 7.10 39.21
C VAL A 414 19.04 6.20 40.43
N ASP A 415 18.01 6.20 41.27
CA ASP A 415 17.90 5.38 42.50
C ASP A 415 19.15 5.50 43.42
N GLY A 416 19.65 6.72 43.59
CA GLY A 416 20.82 7.00 44.46
C GLY A 416 22.18 6.62 43.89
N SER A 417 22.22 6.15 42.64
CA SER A 417 23.44 5.71 41.95
C SER A 417 23.72 6.54 40.69
N SER A 418 25.00 6.83 40.41
CA SER A 418 25.41 7.51 39.19
C SER A 418 25.50 6.53 38.01
N VAL A 419 24.64 6.65 37.05
CA VAL A 419 24.55 5.80 35.84
C VAL A 419 25.13 6.56 34.65
N ARG A 420 25.97 5.90 33.84
CA ARG A 420 26.52 6.46 32.59
C ARG A 420 25.69 6.08 31.38
N ASN A 421 25.59 7.03 30.44
CA ASN A 421 24.86 6.85 29.17
C ASN A 421 23.40 6.39 29.42
N TYR A 422 22.58 7.29 29.93
CA TYR A 422 21.20 7.03 30.29
C TYR A 422 20.26 7.72 29.32
N TYR A 423 19.22 7.01 28.87
CA TYR A 423 18.20 7.46 27.92
C TYR A 423 16.89 7.64 28.68
N VAL A 424 16.16 8.73 28.43
CA VAL A 424 14.92 9.07 29.12
C VAL A 424 13.82 9.43 28.11
N GLY A 425 12.61 9.01 28.40
CA GLY A 425 11.44 9.35 27.60
C GLY A 425 11.44 8.65 26.24
N LEU A 426 10.82 7.47 26.15
CA LEU A 426 10.67 6.81 24.85
C LEU A 426 9.77 7.65 23.95
N ILE A 427 10.20 7.95 22.72
CA ILE A 427 9.42 8.71 21.73
C ILE A 427 8.31 7.79 21.17
N GLN A 428 7.20 7.73 21.89
CA GLN A 428 6.07 6.84 21.61
C GLN A 428 5.44 7.09 20.22
N ALA A 429 5.48 8.34 19.73
CA ALA A 429 4.96 8.71 18.42
C ALA A 429 5.63 7.94 17.25
N LYS A 430 6.83 7.39 17.45
CA LYS A 430 7.50 6.56 16.43
C LYS A 430 6.84 5.20 16.21
N PHE A 431 6.03 4.76 17.15
CA PHE A 431 5.33 3.46 17.14
C PHE A 431 3.84 3.59 16.81
N LYS A 432 3.42 4.77 16.34
CA LYS A 432 2.06 5.04 15.87
C LYS A 432 2.06 5.27 14.37
N ASN A 433 1.12 4.67 13.66
CA ASN A 433 0.96 4.86 12.22
C ASN A 433 0.62 6.30 11.87
N PHE A 434 -0.14 6.96 12.73
CA PHE A 434 -0.77 8.21 12.43
C PHE A 434 -1.24 8.91 13.71
N ASP A 435 -0.84 10.16 13.90
CA ASP A 435 -1.48 11.02 14.87
C ASP A 435 -2.76 11.60 14.23
N LYS A 436 -3.83 10.78 14.12
CA LYS A 436 -5.15 11.38 13.96
C LYS A 436 -5.32 12.29 15.18
N PRO A 437 -5.68 13.56 15.00
CA PRO A 437 -6.22 14.30 16.13
C PRO A 437 -7.35 13.41 16.66
N PHE A 438 -7.20 12.96 17.88
CA PHE A 438 -8.25 12.23 18.57
C PHE A 438 -9.43 13.22 18.61
N GLU A 439 -10.42 13.01 17.74
CA GLU A 439 -11.68 13.70 17.88
C GLU A 439 -12.19 13.24 19.23
N ILE A 440 -12.08 14.12 20.23
CA ILE A 440 -12.67 13.88 21.54
C ILE A 440 -14.14 13.64 21.23
N PRO A 441 -14.67 12.42 21.49
CA PRO A 441 -16.07 12.15 21.21
C PRO A 441 -16.90 13.24 21.91
N PRO A 442 -17.95 13.74 21.27
CA PRO A 442 -18.75 14.78 21.89
C PRO A 442 -19.16 14.31 23.29
N PRO A 443 -19.04 15.13 24.34
CA PRO A 443 -19.40 14.71 25.68
C PRO A 443 -20.84 14.21 25.68
N GLY A 444 -21.07 12.98 26.14
CA GLY A 444 -22.39 12.36 26.22
C GLY A 444 -22.79 11.47 25.04
N TRP A 445 -21.86 11.09 24.14
CA TRP A 445 -22.18 10.15 23.06
C TRP A 445 -22.65 8.76 23.55
N LEU A 446 -22.22 8.34 24.74
CA LEU A 446 -22.57 7.07 25.34
C LEU A 446 -23.72 7.25 26.33
N SER A 447 -24.95 7.25 25.83
CA SER A 447 -26.18 7.15 26.63
C SER A 447 -26.84 5.81 26.32
N LEU A 448 -27.07 4.97 27.33
CA LEU A 448 -27.66 3.64 27.20
C LEU A 448 -29.11 3.69 27.74
N ASP A 449 -30.01 4.35 27.01
CA ASP A 449 -31.39 4.58 27.43
C ASP A 449 -32.40 3.79 26.59
N GLU A 450 -31.97 3.30 25.41
CA GLU A 450 -32.83 2.58 24.46
C GLU A 450 -33.03 1.12 24.86
N THR A 451 -34.20 0.57 24.54
CA THR A 451 -34.55 -0.84 24.74
C THR A 451 -34.68 -1.62 23.42
N GLU A 452 -34.73 -0.91 22.30
CA GLU A 452 -34.69 -1.48 20.96
C GLU A 452 -33.28 -1.39 20.39
N SER A 453 -32.76 -2.48 19.88
CA SER A 453 -31.36 -2.59 19.50
C SER A 453 -31.22 -2.67 17.98
N ILE A 454 -30.50 -1.69 17.40
CA ILE A 454 -30.12 -1.73 15.99
C ILE A 454 -29.26 -2.96 15.66
N PHE A 455 -28.53 -3.49 16.64
CA PHE A 455 -27.77 -4.72 16.48
C PHE A 455 -28.71 -5.92 16.21
N ASP A 456 -29.91 -5.99 16.83
CA ASP A 456 -30.86 -7.06 16.62
C ASP A 456 -31.38 -7.07 15.17
N GLU A 457 -31.48 -5.92 14.53
CA GLU A 457 -31.82 -5.78 13.11
C GLU A 457 -30.66 -6.19 12.21
N LEU A 458 -29.46 -5.66 12.46
CA LEU A 458 -28.27 -5.91 11.65
C LEU A 458 -27.79 -7.36 11.71
N ALA A 459 -27.95 -8.01 12.88
CA ALA A 459 -27.56 -9.40 13.12
C ALA A 459 -28.74 -10.37 13.06
N ALA A 460 -29.89 -9.96 12.53
CA ALA A 460 -31.14 -10.73 12.51
C ALA A 460 -30.99 -12.16 11.99
N ASP A 461 -30.19 -12.34 10.94
CA ASP A 461 -29.96 -13.64 10.27
C ASP A 461 -28.81 -14.45 10.89
N GLN A 462 -28.12 -13.92 11.90
CA GLN A 462 -27.00 -14.63 12.53
C GLN A 462 -27.50 -15.80 13.39
N PRO A 463 -26.81 -16.96 13.35
CA PRO A 463 -27.16 -18.10 14.19
C PRO A 463 -27.18 -17.74 15.66
N ALA A 464 -28.28 -18.02 16.33
CA ALA A 464 -28.46 -17.71 17.75
C ALA A 464 -29.28 -18.78 18.47
N GLN A 465 -29.05 -18.92 19.78
CA GLN A 465 -29.74 -19.86 20.63
C GLN A 465 -29.83 -19.38 22.09
N TYR A 466 -30.89 -19.77 22.82
CA TYR A 466 -30.98 -19.45 24.23
C TYR A 466 -29.88 -20.18 25.03
N ALA A 467 -29.53 -19.59 26.16
CA ALA A 467 -28.71 -20.24 27.17
C ALA A 467 -29.48 -21.36 27.88
N SER A 468 -28.77 -22.40 28.32
CA SER A 468 -29.30 -23.44 29.18
C SER A 468 -29.71 -22.82 30.52
N ALA A 469 -30.92 -23.16 31.00
CA ALA A 469 -31.43 -22.66 32.28
C ALA A 469 -30.58 -23.08 33.49
N LYS A 470 -29.89 -24.24 33.40
CA LYS A 470 -29.13 -24.80 34.51
C LYS A 470 -27.67 -24.31 34.57
N TYR A 471 -27.01 -24.17 33.42
CA TYR A 471 -25.57 -23.90 33.35
C TYR A 471 -25.25 -22.60 32.65
N GLU A 472 -26.25 -21.88 32.11
CA GLU A 472 -26.09 -20.65 31.32
C GLU A 472 -25.13 -20.82 30.12
N THR A 473 -24.94 -22.02 29.62
CA THR A 473 -24.12 -22.35 28.44
C THR A 473 -25.00 -22.50 27.20
N PRO A 474 -24.46 -22.46 25.95
CA PRO A 474 -25.24 -22.78 24.77
C PRO A 474 -25.94 -24.11 24.85
N GLN A 475 -27.22 -24.20 24.44
CA GLN A 475 -28.03 -25.42 24.58
C GLN A 475 -27.61 -26.54 23.61
N LYS A 476 -27.14 -26.14 22.41
CA LYS A 476 -26.81 -27.08 21.32
C LYS A 476 -25.44 -26.73 20.75
N LYS A 477 -24.80 -27.73 20.13
CA LYS A 477 -23.60 -27.48 19.30
C LYS A 477 -23.96 -26.60 18.12
N TRP A 478 -23.08 -25.66 17.74
CA TRP A 478 -23.35 -24.70 16.71
C TRP A 478 -23.69 -25.29 15.33
N SER A 479 -23.13 -26.46 15.01
CA SER A 479 -23.47 -27.21 13.79
C SER A 479 -24.93 -27.66 13.69
N SER A 480 -25.66 -27.70 14.82
CA SER A 480 -27.07 -28.10 14.89
C SER A 480 -28.04 -26.96 15.17
N VAL A 481 -27.57 -25.73 15.28
CA VAL A 481 -28.39 -24.53 15.50
C VAL A 481 -28.99 -24.08 14.16
N LYS A 482 -30.35 -24.06 14.14
CA LYS A 482 -31.13 -23.59 12.97
C LYS A 482 -31.89 -22.30 13.25
N THR A 483 -31.83 -21.81 14.49
CA THR A 483 -32.49 -20.58 14.91
C THR A 483 -31.59 -19.37 14.67
N THR A 484 -32.18 -18.24 14.28
CA THR A 484 -31.51 -16.96 14.05
C THR A 484 -31.85 -15.98 15.18
N LEU A 485 -31.11 -14.89 15.29
CA LEU A 485 -31.32 -13.88 16.31
C LEU A 485 -32.74 -13.31 16.24
N SER A 486 -33.27 -13.08 15.05
CA SER A 486 -34.65 -12.60 14.82
C SER A 486 -35.74 -13.52 15.36
N SER A 487 -35.45 -14.80 15.58
CA SER A 487 -36.38 -15.77 16.14
C SER A 487 -36.38 -15.79 17.68
N LEU A 488 -35.49 -15.04 18.34
CA LEU A 488 -35.29 -15.03 19.78
C LEU A 488 -35.84 -13.76 20.43
N LYS A 489 -36.22 -13.85 21.71
CA LYS A 489 -36.42 -12.66 22.54
C LYS A 489 -35.08 -12.26 23.18
N THR A 490 -34.49 -11.17 22.71
CA THR A 490 -33.13 -10.76 23.05
C THR A 490 -32.96 -10.23 24.48
N ASN A 491 -34.09 -9.90 25.16
CA ASN A 491 -34.11 -9.63 26.62
C ASN A 491 -33.91 -10.86 27.48
N LYS A 492 -33.91 -12.10 26.90
CA LYS A 492 -33.52 -13.32 27.58
C LYS A 492 -32.09 -13.70 27.26
N LEU A 493 -31.42 -14.35 28.22
CA LEU A 493 -30.04 -14.76 28.02
C LEU A 493 -29.90 -15.69 26.81
N HIS A 494 -29.10 -15.30 25.86
CA HIS A 494 -28.87 -16.03 24.61
C HIS A 494 -27.41 -15.91 24.16
N TYR A 495 -27.05 -16.68 23.17
CA TYR A 495 -25.80 -16.65 22.47
C TYR A 495 -26.05 -16.37 21.00
N VAL A 496 -25.27 -15.47 20.41
CA VAL A 496 -25.31 -15.16 19.00
C VAL A 496 -23.92 -15.34 18.40
N LYS A 497 -23.84 -15.98 17.23
CA LYS A 497 -22.60 -16.18 16.49
C LYS A 497 -22.39 -15.04 15.55
N LEU A 498 -21.30 -14.31 15.74
CA LEU A 498 -20.99 -13.13 14.96
C LEU A 498 -20.00 -13.45 13.84
N PRO A 499 -19.98 -12.66 12.76
CA PRO A 499 -18.93 -12.69 11.75
C PRO A 499 -17.55 -12.44 12.37
N LEU A 500 -16.50 -12.97 11.76
CA LEU A 500 -15.15 -12.88 12.28
C LEU A 500 -14.65 -11.45 12.49
N ASN A 501 -15.06 -10.54 11.61
CA ASN A 501 -14.70 -9.13 11.67
C ASN A 501 -15.58 -8.30 12.63
N HIS A 502 -16.61 -8.91 13.23
CA HIS A 502 -17.39 -8.24 14.26
C HIS A 502 -16.73 -8.48 15.62
N ILE A 503 -16.16 -7.45 16.20
CA ILE A 503 -15.50 -7.52 17.50
C ILE A 503 -16.32 -6.80 18.56
N VAL A 504 -16.16 -7.22 19.81
CA VAL A 504 -16.79 -6.57 20.94
C VAL A 504 -15.71 -6.20 21.96
N ILE A 505 -15.70 -4.94 22.38
CA ILE A 505 -14.86 -4.49 23.48
C ILE A 505 -15.71 -4.60 24.74
N ASP A 506 -15.27 -5.44 25.65
CA ASP A 506 -15.97 -5.74 26.90
C ASP A 506 -15.28 -5.07 28.07
N PHE A 507 -16.01 -4.20 28.74
CA PHE A 507 -15.55 -3.44 29.90
C PHE A 507 -16.07 -4.09 31.18
N ASP A 508 -15.16 -4.60 31.99
CA ASP A 508 -15.42 -5.29 33.25
C ASP A 508 -14.50 -4.75 34.38
N ILE A 509 -14.28 -3.42 34.39
CA ILE A 509 -13.42 -2.72 35.35
C ILE A 509 -14.02 -2.82 36.75
N ARG A 510 -13.15 -3.04 37.74
CA ARG A 510 -13.51 -3.19 39.15
C ARG A 510 -13.04 -1.97 39.95
N ASP A 511 -13.79 -1.65 41.02
CA ASP A 511 -13.38 -0.70 41.99
C ASP A 511 -12.32 -1.25 42.98
N ASP A 512 -11.84 -0.43 43.89
CA ASP A 512 -10.82 -0.81 44.88
C ASP A 512 -11.29 -1.94 45.83
N ASP A 513 -12.59 -2.17 45.96
CA ASP A 513 -13.18 -3.27 46.72
C ASP A 513 -13.36 -4.55 45.88
N GLY A 514 -12.96 -4.55 44.61
CA GLY A 514 -13.05 -5.66 43.70
C GLY A 514 -14.43 -5.90 43.07
N ASN A 515 -15.38 -4.97 43.24
CA ASN A 515 -16.70 -5.05 42.63
C ASN A 515 -16.68 -4.41 41.23
N LYS A 516 -17.47 -4.94 40.27
CA LYS A 516 -17.64 -4.28 38.99
C LYS A 516 -18.32 -2.94 39.15
N SER A 517 -17.69 -1.86 38.68
CA SER A 517 -18.19 -0.47 38.77
C SER A 517 -18.80 -0.04 37.43
N PRO A 518 -20.12 0.22 37.39
CA PRO A 518 -20.76 0.75 36.18
C PRO A 518 -20.19 2.13 35.79
N GLU A 519 -19.85 2.95 36.77
CA GLU A 519 -19.34 4.32 36.55
C GLU A 519 -17.97 4.31 35.90
N LEU A 520 -17.03 3.47 36.39
CA LEU A 520 -15.70 3.31 35.79
C LEU A 520 -15.79 2.72 34.38
N ASN A 521 -16.71 1.76 34.18
CA ASN A 521 -16.93 1.18 32.85
C ASN A 521 -17.49 2.20 31.85
N LEU A 522 -18.46 3.04 32.27
CA LEU A 522 -18.99 4.13 31.44
C LEU A 522 -17.91 5.15 31.13
N GLU A 523 -17.13 5.58 32.12
CA GLU A 523 -16.05 6.55 31.91
C GLU A 523 -14.99 6.00 30.92
N ALA A 524 -14.58 4.75 31.09
CA ALA A 524 -13.60 4.13 30.20
C ALA A 524 -14.16 3.98 28.79
N ALA A 525 -15.42 3.54 28.64
CA ALA A 525 -16.07 3.32 27.35
C ALA A 525 -16.29 4.66 26.60
N THR A 526 -16.56 5.77 27.27
CA THR A 526 -16.72 7.09 26.63
C THR A 526 -15.46 7.59 25.93
N LYS A 527 -14.28 7.07 26.30
CA LYS A 527 -12.98 7.41 25.68
C LYS A 527 -12.77 6.70 24.33
N TRP A 528 -13.67 5.81 23.96
CA TRP A 528 -13.62 5.07 22.68
C TRP A 528 -14.42 5.79 21.59
N PRO A 529 -14.13 5.52 20.31
CA PRO A 529 -14.91 6.08 19.21
C PRO A 529 -16.40 5.75 19.34
N PRO A 530 -17.32 6.71 19.05
CA PRO A 530 -18.75 6.46 19.10
C PRO A 530 -19.18 5.27 18.27
N THR A 531 -19.94 4.34 18.86
CA THR A 531 -20.43 3.13 18.22
C THR A 531 -21.69 2.62 18.90
N TYR A 532 -22.28 1.55 18.39
CA TYR A 532 -23.32 0.80 19.09
C TYR A 532 -22.77 0.25 20.42
N ALA A 533 -23.49 0.50 21.48
CA ALA A 533 -23.12 0.09 22.84
C ALA A 533 -24.34 -0.47 23.59
N GLU A 534 -24.09 -1.46 24.45
CA GLU A 534 -25.11 -2.04 25.31
C GLU A 534 -24.54 -2.44 26.67
N PHE A 535 -25.40 -2.54 27.69
CA PHE A 535 -25.00 -3.12 28.94
C PHE A 535 -24.77 -4.63 28.81
N SER A 536 -23.76 -5.15 29.52
CA SER A 536 -23.59 -6.56 29.72
C SER A 536 -24.74 -7.16 30.56
N LYS A 537 -24.87 -8.49 30.61
CA LYS A 537 -25.89 -9.18 31.39
C LYS A 537 -26.03 -8.68 32.84
N SER A 538 -24.93 -8.27 33.46
CA SER A 538 -24.91 -7.81 34.86
C SER A 538 -25.39 -6.37 35.05
N GLU A 539 -25.62 -5.63 33.97
CA GLU A 539 -25.86 -4.18 33.93
C GLU A 539 -24.74 -3.33 34.55
N LYS A 540 -23.59 -3.97 34.82
CA LYS A 540 -22.41 -3.33 35.40
C LYS A 540 -21.27 -3.17 34.41
N GLY A 541 -21.15 -4.05 33.42
CA GLY A 541 -20.20 -3.96 32.33
C GLY A 541 -20.83 -3.40 31.06
N ILE A 542 -20.01 -3.02 30.10
CA ILE A 542 -20.42 -2.42 28.82
C ILE A 542 -19.79 -3.18 27.68
N HIS A 543 -20.57 -3.43 26.63
CA HIS A 543 -20.11 -3.94 25.36
C HIS A 543 -20.15 -2.82 24.33
N LEU A 544 -19.01 -2.49 23.72
CA LEU A 544 -18.92 -1.67 22.50
C LEU A 544 -18.73 -2.59 21.30
N HIS A 545 -19.55 -2.42 20.27
CA HIS A 545 -19.52 -3.24 19.06
C HIS A 545 -18.81 -2.47 17.94
N TYR A 546 -17.88 -3.12 17.27
CA TYR A 546 -17.18 -2.57 16.11
C TYR A 546 -17.08 -3.58 14.99
N ILE A 547 -17.02 -3.10 13.75
CA ILE A 547 -16.56 -3.87 12.61
C ILE A 547 -15.05 -3.63 12.48
N TYR A 548 -14.27 -4.68 12.61
CA TYR A 548 -12.82 -4.61 12.50
C TYR A 548 -12.40 -4.71 11.03
N ASP A 549 -11.80 -3.65 10.52
CA ASP A 549 -11.30 -3.55 9.14
C ASP A 549 -9.77 -3.77 9.03
N GLY A 550 -9.12 -4.21 10.11
CA GLY A 550 -7.71 -4.60 10.11
C GLY A 550 -7.46 -5.94 9.41
N GLU A 551 -6.20 -6.36 9.35
CA GLU A 551 -5.77 -7.53 8.54
C GLU A 551 -6.51 -8.83 8.93
N ASP A 552 -6.31 -9.30 10.14
CA ASP A 552 -6.89 -10.56 10.61
C ASP A 552 -7.35 -10.38 12.07
N PRO A 553 -8.66 -10.41 12.34
CA PRO A 553 -9.17 -10.28 13.70
C PRO A 553 -8.63 -11.33 14.66
N THR A 554 -8.18 -12.49 14.16
CA THR A 554 -7.62 -13.57 15.01
C THR A 554 -6.25 -13.20 15.60
N LEU A 555 -5.60 -12.19 15.04
CA LEU A 555 -4.33 -11.64 15.52
C LEU A 555 -4.51 -10.63 16.66
N LEU A 556 -5.74 -10.20 16.94
CA LEU A 556 -6.02 -9.29 18.05
C LEU A 556 -5.72 -9.99 19.39
N GLU A 557 -4.99 -9.30 20.26
CA GLU A 557 -4.78 -9.73 21.64
C GLU A 557 -6.08 -9.56 22.42
N ARG A 558 -6.36 -10.50 23.29
CA ARG A 558 -7.61 -10.49 24.07
C ARG A 558 -7.64 -9.37 25.11
N VAL A 559 -6.54 -9.11 25.77
CA VAL A 559 -6.45 -8.14 26.85
C VAL A 559 -6.03 -6.80 26.24
N TYR A 560 -6.88 -5.79 26.38
CA TYR A 560 -6.57 -4.42 26.00
C TYR A 560 -5.94 -3.66 27.16
N ASP A 561 -6.58 -3.73 28.33
CA ASP A 561 -6.16 -3.11 29.58
C ASP A 561 -6.78 -3.87 30.76
N GLU A 562 -6.46 -3.51 32.00
CA GLU A 562 -7.06 -4.13 33.18
C GLU A 562 -8.59 -3.92 33.17
N GLY A 563 -9.31 -5.04 33.12
CA GLY A 563 -10.78 -5.03 33.03
C GLY A 563 -11.35 -4.66 31.66
N ILE A 564 -10.52 -4.57 30.58
CA ILE A 564 -10.98 -4.29 29.21
C ILE A 564 -10.49 -5.40 28.28
N GLU A 565 -11.43 -6.13 27.67
CA GLU A 565 -11.14 -7.25 26.77
C GLU A 565 -11.62 -6.97 25.34
N VAL A 566 -10.82 -7.40 24.36
CA VAL A 566 -11.21 -7.48 22.94
C VAL A 566 -11.72 -8.87 22.64
N LYS A 567 -12.99 -9.00 22.33
CA LYS A 567 -13.62 -10.30 22.00
C LYS A 567 -13.72 -10.48 20.50
N VAL A 568 -13.11 -11.55 20.01
CA VAL A 568 -13.18 -12.03 18.61
C VAL A 568 -13.85 -13.39 18.60
N PHE A 569 -14.77 -13.62 17.66
CA PHE A 569 -15.64 -14.80 17.66
C PHE A 569 -15.18 -15.83 16.62
N VAL A 570 -14.14 -16.61 16.99
CA VAL A 570 -13.54 -17.66 16.15
C VAL A 570 -14.08 -19.04 16.53
N GLY A 571 -14.27 -19.91 15.56
CA GLY A 571 -14.68 -21.30 15.81
C GLY A 571 -16.06 -21.37 16.48
N ASP A 572 -16.14 -21.96 17.67
CA ASP A 572 -17.37 -22.09 18.46
C ASP A 572 -17.64 -20.92 19.42
N ALA A 573 -16.77 -19.89 19.41
CA ALA A 573 -17.00 -18.68 20.20
C ALA A 573 -18.25 -17.94 19.72
N ALA A 574 -19.01 -17.41 20.68
CA ALA A 574 -20.23 -16.65 20.43
C ALA A 574 -20.40 -15.57 21.49
N LEU A 575 -21.05 -14.49 21.14
CA LEU A 575 -21.38 -13.41 22.06
C LEU A 575 -22.48 -13.90 23.02
N ARG A 576 -22.19 -13.87 24.32
CA ARG A 576 -23.17 -14.10 25.40
C ARG A 576 -23.86 -12.77 25.70
N ARG A 577 -25.17 -12.70 25.48
CA ARG A 577 -25.91 -11.45 25.50
C ARG A 577 -27.26 -11.60 26.17
N GLN A 578 -27.65 -10.56 26.87
CA GLN A 578 -29.00 -10.32 27.37
C GLN A 578 -29.27 -8.83 27.31
N LEU A 579 -30.08 -8.42 26.34
CA LEU A 579 -30.36 -7.00 26.13
C LEU A 579 -31.20 -6.45 27.31
N SER A 580 -30.71 -5.41 27.95
CA SER A 580 -31.46 -4.61 28.91
C SER A 580 -31.61 -3.20 28.37
N LYS A 581 -30.49 -2.51 28.13
CA LYS A 581 -30.43 -1.17 27.54
C LYS A 581 -29.25 -1.03 26.60
N CYS A 582 -29.41 -0.19 25.58
CA CYS A 582 -28.41 0.10 24.57
C CYS A 582 -28.50 1.58 24.14
N ASN A 583 -27.67 1.98 23.18
CA ASN A 583 -27.81 3.22 22.46
C ASN A 583 -28.34 2.99 21.02
N SER A 584 -28.63 4.07 20.30
CA SER A 584 -29.10 4.07 18.92
C SER A 584 -28.00 4.36 17.89
N ASN A 585 -26.72 4.37 18.30
CA ASN A 585 -25.61 4.61 17.38
C ASN A 585 -25.43 3.45 16.40
N PRO A 586 -25.05 3.73 15.13
CA PRO A 586 -24.65 2.67 14.20
C PRO A 586 -23.36 1.98 14.69
N ILE A 587 -23.16 0.73 14.28
CA ILE A 587 -21.90 0.01 14.54
C ILE A 587 -20.79 0.66 13.74
N ALA A 588 -19.80 1.22 14.42
CA ALA A 588 -18.67 1.89 13.82
C ALA A 588 -17.61 0.89 13.34
N HIS A 589 -16.78 1.36 12.42
CA HIS A 589 -15.63 0.63 11.91
C HIS A 589 -14.36 1.03 12.66
N ILE A 590 -13.51 0.07 12.97
CA ILE A 590 -12.21 0.28 13.63
C ILE A 590 -11.16 -0.63 12.98
N SER A 591 -9.99 -0.08 12.67
CA SER A 591 -8.90 -0.81 11.99
C SER A 591 -7.59 -0.75 12.76
N THR A 592 -7.45 0.18 13.70
CA THR A 592 -6.21 0.45 14.43
C THR A 592 -6.48 0.71 15.92
N GLY A 593 -5.42 0.79 16.71
CA GLY A 593 -5.53 1.09 18.15
C GLY A 593 -5.83 -0.11 19.04
N LEU A 594 -5.95 -1.32 18.47
CA LEU A 594 -6.15 -2.55 19.23
C LEU A 594 -4.82 -3.33 19.37
N PRO A 595 -4.58 -3.98 20.52
CA PRO A 595 -3.37 -4.76 20.72
C PRO A 595 -3.37 -6.00 19.83
N LEU A 596 -2.25 -6.23 19.15
CA LEU A 596 -2.05 -7.42 18.34
C LEU A 596 -1.29 -8.49 19.13
N LYS A 597 -1.66 -9.74 18.95
CA LYS A 597 -0.87 -10.87 19.43
C LYS A 597 0.53 -10.74 18.89
N LYS A 598 1.53 -10.72 19.76
CA LYS A 598 2.92 -10.67 19.36
C LYS A 598 3.20 -11.87 18.46
N LYS A 599 3.30 -11.67 17.14
CA LYS A 599 3.91 -12.67 16.26
C LYS A 599 5.32 -12.86 16.78
N LYS A 600 5.66 -14.06 17.26
CA LYS A 600 7.06 -14.40 17.54
C LYS A 600 7.78 -14.26 16.22
N MET A 601 8.65 -13.24 16.12
CA MET A 601 9.41 -13.00 14.90
C MET A 601 10.29 -14.21 14.60
N ILE A 602 10.03 -14.83 13.47
CA ILE A 602 10.94 -15.77 12.85
C ILE A 602 11.92 -14.91 12.05
N ASN A 603 13.22 -15.04 12.35
CA ASN A 603 14.23 -14.36 11.53
C ASN A 603 14.24 -14.99 10.15
N PHE A 604 13.68 -14.29 9.17
CA PHE A 604 13.61 -14.71 7.76
C PHE A 604 14.97 -15.14 7.19
N GLU A 605 16.06 -14.45 7.56
CA GLU A 605 17.39 -14.80 7.08
C GLU A 605 17.86 -16.14 7.62
N SER A 606 17.45 -16.53 8.83
CA SER A 606 17.81 -17.83 9.42
C SER A 606 17.06 -18.98 8.79
N VAL A 607 15.82 -18.76 8.35
CA VAL A 607 15.01 -19.78 7.62
C VAL A 607 15.48 -19.92 6.18
N GLN A 608 16.19 -18.93 5.62
CA GLN A 608 16.72 -18.97 4.26
C GLN A 608 17.98 -19.84 4.10
N SER A 609 18.54 -20.40 5.14
CA SER A 609 19.63 -21.35 5.08
C SER A 609 19.32 -22.61 5.85
N GLU A 610 19.66 -23.79 5.31
CA GLU A 610 19.44 -25.09 5.98
C GLU A 610 20.10 -25.12 7.37
N LYS A 611 21.29 -24.60 7.49
CA LYS A 611 22.01 -24.53 8.77
C LYS A 611 21.24 -23.69 9.79
N GLY A 612 20.75 -22.50 9.39
CA GLY A 612 19.98 -21.60 10.25
C GLY A 612 18.66 -22.24 10.69
N LEU A 613 17.93 -22.88 9.77
CA LEU A 613 16.71 -23.61 10.06
C LEU A 613 16.96 -24.73 11.10
N ARG A 614 17.99 -25.55 10.89
CA ARG A 614 18.34 -26.66 11.79
C ARG A 614 18.72 -26.16 13.19
N GLU A 615 19.50 -25.09 13.29
CA GLU A 615 19.84 -24.48 14.57
C GLU A 615 18.61 -23.90 15.29
N LEU A 616 17.70 -23.30 14.55
CA LEU A 616 16.46 -22.76 15.10
C LEU A 616 15.58 -23.87 15.71
N ILE A 617 15.44 -24.99 15.00
CA ILE A 617 14.71 -26.16 15.49
C ILE A 617 15.40 -26.74 16.73
N LYS A 618 16.73 -27.00 16.67
CA LYS A 618 17.51 -27.54 17.80
C LYS A 618 17.43 -26.68 19.05
N ARG A 619 17.44 -25.35 18.89
CA ARG A 619 17.30 -24.42 20.01
C ARG A 619 15.94 -24.53 20.68
N ASN A 620 14.86 -24.70 19.92
CA ASN A 620 13.52 -24.89 20.48
C ASN A 620 13.37 -26.25 21.17
N LEU A 621 14.03 -27.28 20.67
CA LEU A 621 14.06 -28.61 21.31
C LEU A 621 14.81 -28.64 22.65
N ARG A 622 15.68 -27.64 22.92
CA ARG A 622 16.41 -27.50 24.18
C ARG A 622 15.68 -26.67 25.23
N LYS A 623 14.53 -26.10 24.90
CA LYS A 623 13.75 -25.31 25.88
C LYS A 623 13.17 -26.22 26.95
N GLU A 624 13.27 -25.77 28.21
CA GLU A 624 12.69 -26.43 29.35
C GLU A 624 11.15 -26.37 29.26
N ILE A 625 10.51 -27.52 29.51
CA ILE A 625 9.04 -27.62 29.54
C ILE A 625 8.62 -27.54 31.01
N HIS A 626 8.04 -26.39 31.39
CA HIS A 626 7.52 -26.20 32.73
C HIS A 626 6.15 -26.88 32.92
N PRO A 627 5.82 -27.38 34.12
CA PRO A 627 4.49 -27.94 34.41
C PRO A 627 3.38 -26.94 34.05
N GLY A 628 2.39 -27.42 33.28
CA GLY A 628 1.26 -26.60 32.82
C GLY A 628 1.52 -25.78 31.54
N THR A 629 2.74 -25.80 30.99
CA THR A 629 3.05 -25.14 29.73
C THR A 629 3.13 -26.15 28.56
N LYS A 630 2.79 -25.69 27.38
CA LYS A 630 2.91 -26.42 26.12
C LYS A 630 4.34 -26.31 25.59
N PRO A 631 4.99 -27.39 25.09
CA PRO A 631 6.27 -27.29 24.40
C PRO A 631 6.13 -26.40 23.15
N SER A 632 7.24 -25.81 22.71
CA SER A 632 7.32 -24.86 21.58
C SER A 632 7.08 -25.53 20.21
N ILE A 633 6.15 -26.46 20.13
CA ILE A 633 5.80 -27.19 18.89
C ILE A 633 5.12 -26.26 17.88
N ASP A 634 4.27 -25.34 18.35
CA ASP A 634 3.63 -24.36 17.46
C ASP A 634 4.67 -23.48 16.77
N PHE A 635 5.74 -23.14 17.48
CA PHE A 635 6.82 -22.33 16.90
C PHE A 635 7.62 -23.12 15.86
N ILE A 636 7.90 -24.40 16.12
CA ILE A 636 8.56 -25.29 15.14
C ILE A 636 7.67 -25.48 13.91
N TYR A 637 6.36 -25.65 14.10
CA TYR A 637 5.40 -25.73 13.01
C TYR A 637 5.45 -24.47 12.14
N SER A 638 5.38 -23.28 12.76
CA SER A 638 5.43 -21.99 12.05
C SER A 638 6.75 -21.79 11.29
N ILE A 639 7.89 -22.24 11.83
CA ILE A 639 9.18 -22.18 11.15
C ILE A 639 9.19 -23.04 9.89
N LEU A 640 8.64 -24.26 9.97
CA LEU A 640 8.60 -25.16 8.83
C LEU A 640 7.65 -24.69 7.74
N GLU A 641 6.48 -24.15 8.10
CA GLU A 641 5.56 -23.52 7.15
C GLU A 641 6.21 -22.33 6.45
N GLU A 642 6.86 -21.45 7.19
CA GLU A 642 7.58 -20.30 6.65
C GLU A 642 8.69 -20.69 5.67
N MET A 643 9.42 -21.78 5.97
CA MET A 643 10.42 -22.34 5.05
C MET A 643 9.77 -22.73 3.71
N HIS A 644 8.62 -23.39 3.74
CA HIS A 644 7.90 -23.81 2.53
C HIS A 644 7.34 -22.62 1.75
N GLU A 645 6.78 -21.62 2.43
CA GLU A 645 6.26 -20.41 1.81
C GLU A 645 7.36 -19.55 1.17
N SER A 646 8.59 -19.60 1.72
CA SER A 646 9.74 -18.88 1.16
C SER A 646 10.29 -19.48 -0.15
N GLY A 647 9.74 -20.61 -0.62
CA GLY A 647 10.13 -21.29 -1.85
C GLY A 647 11.50 -21.97 -1.80
N LYS A 648 12.07 -22.18 -0.60
CA LYS A 648 13.35 -22.87 -0.37
C LYS A 648 13.17 -24.01 0.63
N PRO A 649 12.44 -25.07 0.28
CA PRO A 649 12.24 -26.20 1.18
C PRO A 649 13.54 -26.98 1.36
N TYR A 650 14.04 -27.04 2.59
CA TYR A 650 15.17 -27.90 2.97
C TYR A 650 14.68 -29.23 3.50
N ASP A 651 15.40 -30.30 3.25
CA ASP A 651 15.11 -31.64 3.82
C ASP A 651 15.61 -31.70 5.28
N VAL A 652 14.66 -31.70 6.22
CA VAL A 652 14.91 -31.82 7.67
C VAL A 652 14.19 -33.02 8.29
N ARG A 653 13.88 -34.05 7.49
CA ARG A 653 13.20 -35.26 7.95
C ARG A 653 13.93 -35.98 9.09
N ASP A 654 15.25 -35.89 9.12
CA ASP A 654 16.09 -36.42 10.19
C ASP A 654 15.84 -35.78 11.57
N MET A 655 15.22 -34.60 11.62
CA MET A 655 14.85 -33.92 12.87
C MET A 655 13.46 -34.33 13.41
N ARG A 656 12.64 -34.99 12.61
CA ARG A 656 11.28 -35.44 12.99
C ARG A 656 11.25 -36.29 14.24
N PRO A 657 12.13 -37.31 14.43
CA PRO A 657 12.13 -38.12 15.67
C PRO A 657 12.38 -37.29 16.93
N ALA A 658 13.30 -36.30 16.87
CA ALA A 658 13.60 -35.42 17.99
C ALA A 658 12.43 -34.49 18.32
N ILE A 659 11.73 -33.98 17.28
CA ILE A 659 10.54 -33.13 17.44
C ILE A 659 9.37 -33.96 18.03
N LEU A 660 9.19 -35.18 17.59
CA LEU A 660 8.17 -36.11 18.16
C LEU A 660 8.48 -36.41 19.63
N ALA A 661 9.71 -36.74 19.97
CA ALA A 661 10.13 -36.97 21.36
C ALA A 661 9.86 -35.76 22.26
N PHE A 662 10.13 -34.56 21.76
CA PHE A 662 9.86 -33.30 22.45
C PHE A 662 8.35 -33.03 22.61
N ALA A 663 7.53 -33.37 21.61
CA ALA A 663 6.08 -33.24 21.65
C ALA A 663 5.42 -34.16 22.70
N VAL A 664 5.93 -35.40 22.87
CA VAL A 664 5.41 -36.38 23.83
C VAL A 664 5.70 -35.96 25.28
N ASN A 665 6.77 -35.21 25.52
CA ASN A 665 7.14 -34.77 26.87
C ASN A 665 6.18 -33.68 27.45
N SER A 666 5.13 -33.30 26.73
CA SER A 666 4.08 -32.44 27.27
C SER A 666 3.22 -33.16 28.29
N THR A 667 3.11 -32.61 29.50
CA THR A 667 2.31 -33.23 30.59
C THR A 667 0.81 -33.24 30.35
N ASN A 668 0.26 -32.20 29.65
CA ASN A 668 -1.19 -32.02 29.50
C ASN A 668 -1.69 -31.91 28.07
N GLN A 669 -0.79 -31.77 27.06
CA GLN A 669 -1.16 -31.47 25.68
C GLN A 669 -0.44 -32.36 24.66
N ALA A 670 0.06 -33.52 25.07
CA ALA A 670 0.81 -34.43 24.20
C ALA A 670 0.03 -34.80 22.92
N GLN A 671 -1.26 -35.11 23.03
CA GLN A 671 -2.09 -35.39 21.85
C GLN A 671 -2.23 -34.25 20.88
N TYR A 672 -2.37 -33.01 21.38
CA TYR A 672 -2.41 -31.82 20.53
C TYR A 672 -1.06 -31.60 19.84
N CYS A 673 0.05 -31.70 20.59
CA CYS A 673 1.39 -31.53 20.04
C CYS A 673 1.72 -32.60 18.99
N LEU A 674 1.36 -33.85 19.22
CA LEU A 674 1.53 -34.94 18.26
C LEU A 674 0.71 -34.70 16.97
N LYS A 675 -0.55 -34.26 17.11
CA LYS A 675 -1.41 -33.94 15.99
C LYS A 675 -0.85 -32.75 15.19
N LEU A 676 -0.16 -31.80 15.84
CA LEU A 676 0.49 -30.70 15.16
C LEU A 676 1.75 -31.15 14.41
N VAL A 677 2.56 -32.04 15.01
CA VAL A 677 3.74 -32.64 14.35
C VAL A 677 3.35 -33.47 13.13
N SER A 678 2.20 -34.18 13.17
CA SER A 678 1.72 -34.93 12.00
C SER A 678 1.35 -34.06 10.81
N LYS A 679 1.07 -32.75 11.03
CA LYS A 679 0.79 -31.77 9.99
C LYS A 679 2.04 -31.05 9.47
N MET A 680 3.19 -31.24 10.11
CA MET A 680 4.45 -30.59 9.71
C MET A 680 4.99 -31.18 8.42
N ARG A 681 5.40 -30.32 7.49
CA ARG A 681 6.13 -30.69 6.29
C ARG A 681 7.63 -30.58 6.53
N PHE A 682 8.35 -31.67 6.41
CA PHE A 682 9.79 -31.76 6.69
C PHE A 682 10.69 -31.75 5.45
N ALA A 683 10.09 -31.85 4.26
CA ALA A 683 10.77 -31.78 2.96
C ALA A 683 9.81 -31.25 1.88
N SER A 684 10.35 -30.88 0.71
CA SER A 684 9.57 -30.28 -0.40
C SER A 684 8.47 -31.18 -0.98
N GLU A 685 8.57 -32.50 -0.75
CA GLU A 685 7.73 -33.53 -1.38
C GLU A 685 6.88 -34.33 -0.40
N GLU A 686 6.71 -33.85 0.85
CA GLU A 686 5.75 -34.50 1.72
C GLU A 686 4.33 -33.96 1.43
N PRO A 687 3.44 -34.79 0.83
CA PRO A 687 2.04 -34.44 0.78
C PRO A 687 1.50 -34.33 2.22
N SER A 688 0.53 -33.44 2.43
CA SER A 688 -0.29 -33.44 3.63
C SER A 688 -1.10 -34.74 3.64
N VAL A 689 -0.56 -35.80 4.23
CA VAL A 689 -1.21 -37.10 4.27
C VAL A 689 -2.19 -37.10 5.44
N ASP A 690 -3.47 -37.02 5.12
CA ASP A 690 -4.38 -37.98 5.77
C ASP A 690 -3.91 -39.37 5.33
N VAL A 691 -3.35 -40.14 6.23
CA VAL A 691 -2.87 -41.49 5.96
C VAL A 691 -4.10 -42.37 5.76
N ALA A 692 -4.64 -42.40 4.56
CA ALA A 692 -5.26 -43.57 4.01
C ALA A 692 -4.12 -44.46 3.55
N THR A 693 -3.92 -45.61 4.18
CA THR A 693 -2.99 -46.64 3.74
C THR A 693 -3.51 -47.24 2.42
N TYR A 694 -2.93 -46.83 1.31
CA TYR A 694 -3.15 -47.42 0.01
C TYR A 694 -2.13 -48.55 -0.17
N GLU A 695 -2.45 -49.77 0.34
CA GLU A 695 -1.58 -50.93 0.23
C GLU A 695 -1.59 -51.58 -1.18
N ASP A 696 -2.48 -51.12 -2.10
CA ASP A 696 -2.67 -51.73 -3.43
C ASP A 696 -2.66 -50.73 -4.61
N GLU A 697 -2.20 -49.49 -4.43
CA GLU A 697 -2.20 -48.50 -5.53
C GLU A 697 -0.79 -48.28 -6.14
N ARG A 698 -0.69 -48.31 -7.45
CA ARG A 698 0.52 -47.97 -8.19
C ARG A 698 0.64 -46.44 -8.30
N LEU A 699 1.76 -45.88 -7.89
CA LEU A 699 2.07 -44.48 -8.11
C LEU A 699 2.37 -44.20 -9.59
N ALA A 700 1.72 -43.22 -10.17
CA ALA A 700 2.02 -42.70 -11.50
C ALA A 700 2.74 -41.35 -11.36
N PHE A 701 3.93 -41.25 -11.97
CA PHE A 701 4.66 -39.97 -12.07
C PHE A 701 4.35 -39.35 -13.43
N PHE A 702 3.96 -38.09 -13.45
CA PHE A 702 3.72 -37.39 -14.70
C PHE A 702 4.34 -35.98 -14.67
N ASP A 703 4.72 -35.51 -15.85
CA ASP A 703 5.23 -34.16 -16.09
C ASP A 703 4.49 -33.54 -17.27
N VAL A 704 4.16 -32.24 -17.15
CA VAL A 704 3.38 -31.53 -18.16
C VAL A 704 4.13 -30.27 -18.59
N GLU A 705 4.43 -30.14 -19.86
CA GLU A 705 5.03 -28.95 -20.43
C GLU A 705 4.07 -28.28 -21.42
N VAL A 706 3.87 -26.99 -21.27
CA VAL A 706 2.98 -26.17 -22.10
C VAL A 706 3.77 -25.08 -22.81
N PHE A 707 3.85 -25.17 -24.14
CA PHE A 707 4.40 -24.13 -25.00
C PHE A 707 3.26 -23.50 -25.84
N PRO A 708 3.45 -22.34 -26.47
CA PRO A 708 2.39 -21.68 -27.24
C PRO A 708 1.68 -22.54 -28.30
N ASN A 709 2.37 -23.52 -28.86
CA ASN A 709 1.83 -24.41 -29.89
C ASN A 709 2.11 -25.90 -29.62
N LEU A 710 2.51 -26.24 -28.41
CA LEU A 710 2.89 -27.61 -28.05
C LEU A 710 2.49 -27.89 -26.62
N PHE A 711 1.75 -28.97 -26.42
CA PHE A 711 1.38 -29.49 -25.12
C PHE A 711 1.90 -30.92 -24.99
N LEU A 712 2.77 -31.16 -24.00
CA LEU A 712 3.38 -32.43 -23.72
C LEU A 712 2.94 -32.97 -22.39
N VAL A 713 2.58 -34.24 -22.32
CA VAL A 713 2.34 -34.99 -21.08
C VAL A 713 3.23 -36.21 -21.10
N ASN A 714 4.12 -36.31 -20.12
CA ASN A 714 4.98 -37.47 -19.91
C ASN A 714 4.52 -38.17 -18.62
N TRP A 715 4.38 -39.50 -18.67
CA TRP A 715 4.00 -40.23 -17.46
C TRP A 715 4.57 -41.64 -17.42
N LYS A 716 4.73 -42.19 -16.21
CA LYS A 716 5.27 -43.51 -15.93
C LYS A 716 4.77 -44.02 -14.59
N TYR A 717 4.51 -45.33 -14.50
CA TYR A 717 4.24 -45.94 -13.21
C TYR A 717 5.52 -46.27 -12.44
N GLU A 718 5.43 -46.21 -11.10
CA GLU A 718 6.51 -46.64 -10.20
C GLU A 718 6.88 -48.11 -10.44
N GLY A 719 8.17 -48.41 -10.46
CA GLY A 719 8.71 -49.78 -10.62
C GLY A 719 8.72 -50.33 -12.05
N GLU A 720 8.30 -49.56 -13.05
CA GLU A 720 8.46 -49.99 -14.46
C GLU A 720 9.83 -49.62 -14.99
N GLU A 721 10.54 -50.59 -15.59
CA GLU A 721 11.82 -50.36 -16.25
C GLU A 721 11.69 -49.74 -17.66
N ASN A 722 10.46 -49.65 -18.19
CA ASN A 722 10.18 -49.11 -19.52
C ASN A 722 10.38 -47.58 -19.59
N GLU A 723 10.63 -47.08 -20.81
CA GLU A 723 10.69 -45.63 -21.05
C GLU A 723 9.34 -44.95 -20.73
N PRO A 724 9.34 -43.67 -20.25
CA PRO A 724 8.12 -42.93 -20.04
C PRO A 724 7.24 -42.85 -21.28
N ILE A 725 5.93 -42.86 -21.11
CA ILE A 725 5.00 -42.62 -22.22
C ILE A 725 4.91 -41.15 -22.49
N HIS A 726 5.09 -40.75 -23.74
CA HIS A 726 5.05 -39.36 -24.17
C HIS A 726 3.78 -39.12 -24.99
N MET A 727 2.96 -38.15 -24.56
CA MET A 727 1.78 -37.71 -25.29
C MET A 727 2.03 -36.28 -25.81
N ILE A 728 1.95 -36.09 -27.13
CA ILE A 728 2.18 -34.80 -27.79
C ILE A 728 0.82 -34.24 -28.23
N ASN A 729 0.43 -33.06 -27.75
CA ASN A 729 -0.86 -32.42 -28.02
C ASN A 729 -2.07 -33.38 -27.81
N PRO A 730 -2.15 -34.06 -26.64
CA PRO A 730 -3.25 -35.00 -26.40
C PRO A 730 -4.59 -34.26 -26.40
N THR A 731 -5.61 -34.95 -26.88
CA THR A 731 -6.99 -34.48 -26.82
C THR A 731 -7.52 -34.52 -25.36
N ALA A 732 -8.57 -33.76 -25.06
CA ALA A 732 -9.21 -33.79 -23.72
C ALA A 732 -9.69 -35.20 -23.34
N GLN A 733 -10.09 -36.04 -24.35
CA GLN A 733 -10.52 -37.42 -24.13
C GLN A 733 -9.36 -38.31 -23.76
N GLU A 734 -8.19 -38.14 -24.38
CA GLU A 734 -6.97 -38.89 -24.06
C GLU A 734 -6.44 -38.52 -22.67
N ILE A 735 -6.52 -37.26 -22.30
CA ILE A 735 -6.16 -36.81 -20.94
C ILE A 735 -7.14 -37.38 -19.92
N GLU A 736 -8.46 -37.33 -20.20
CA GLU A 736 -9.48 -37.91 -19.30
C GLU A 736 -9.31 -39.44 -19.16
N ALA A 737 -8.91 -40.12 -20.21
CA ALA A 737 -8.61 -41.55 -20.17
C ALA A 737 -7.38 -41.86 -19.29
N LEU A 738 -6.34 -40.99 -19.33
CA LEU A 738 -5.17 -41.10 -18.48
C LEU A 738 -5.50 -41.01 -16.97
N PHE A 739 -6.46 -40.14 -16.59
CA PHE A 739 -6.89 -40.00 -15.20
C PHE A 739 -7.94 -41.06 -14.77
N LYS A 740 -8.41 -41.92 -15.65
CA LYS A 740 -9.31 -43.03 -15.35
C LYS A 740 -8.59 -44.38 -15.23
N LEU A 741 -7.31 -44.43 -15.55
CA LEU A 741 -6.45 -45.59 -15.34
C LEU A 741 -5.92 -45.62 -13.92
#